data_1811b7def928b7a3289483c9cc4b604f
#
_entry.id   1811b7def928b7a3289483c9cc4b604f
#
_cell.length_a   1.000
_cell.length_b   1.000
_cell.length_c   1.000
_cell.angle_alpha   90.00
_cell.angle_beta   90.00
_cell.angle_gamma   90.00
#
_symmetry.space_group_name_H-M   'P 1'
#
loop_
_entity.id
_entity.type
_entity.pdbx_description
1 polymer ?
#
loop_
_entity_poly.entity_id
_entity_poly.type
_entity_poly.pdbx_seq_one_letter_code
_entity_poly.pdbx_strand_id
1 'polypeptide(L)'
;VAEKPAGSGEGTPPSPPATPRPIASADERSRPHALPPLPSAGASPLAPTGDRARSGSAPPPTPIRDERSRPHAIPPVAPPLPPAPRASTRADTEPRAGVAEHRAVRSPLVGRDDQLAVLRDVVGRAVDFQAPQLVTLVGNQGTGKTRLVGELERQLRPPVRVLHGRATAGVPGSALSSLLRDRFAVAGAVAGPIQIAEQVADIFGAASTPDVLHCLGGFLGVEFPASAFMQVVADNPRHKDDVARTILRRWLELDAGRAPLVLILDDLQAADDRTLSILTELAANLGGSPVVIIAVARPEMLVRTPGWGEGAVDHERIDLRNLEPDDAETMFGNLLAQCGRIPEELVTTAIELTGGNPLFLEQLVRLYLARGAIDATSGPLWRLDVDAALAIELPISVEEAIEARIAALEPDERDLLEKAAVFGNVFWVSAAVALTRLDGAAGRPSDPLDLEWGEGEVVRRRVSDLIYGLAERDYLLVLDAADSTVPGDVEVVFKHNLERELVVRATAAGRSARYHLGAAQWLEARLNDKSEEQLEFLTGLYERGGDRAKAARCYLLGADRARARYAGDEARGLYERGLALLGEHDAPAKMDALHNLGDVLDLVGESTAALERFAEMLALAWQYDNQGKAGAAHIRIARVLRRQGQYDPSMEHLRRASELFTRAEDERGTASTLDDMGRVHWLRGAYGQALDFHRQALAKRKAIGDRRSIALSLANIGRVHLDSGNFKAAMAQFREALDLRRDIDDRSGVVQSLSDLAGVHGADGNHAMALGLLDEARAIATEIGDKLALAEVLSRAGEHAAAVGESSRALADLARAKELARTLGDRVVLADSHRRAALAELARGDLAAAEREVRWALQIGESVGARVPIGAALRTAAAVSAAKGDAALADEQFRKSVDVLATMHNEIELARSYRAFAEFRAARGEATEAAALAARAAEVFERLRAAATTD
;
A
#
# COMPACT_ATOMS: atom_id res chain seq x y z
N VAL A 1 -32.96 56.22 -27.84
CA VAL A 1 -32.50 57.57 -28.16
C VAL A 1 -30.99 57.48 -28.24
N ALA A 2 -30.39 57.25 -29.41
CA ALA A 2 -29.61 58.16 -30.29
C ALA A 2 -28.47 58.85 -29.56
N GLU A 3 -27.21 58.76 -29.89
CA GLU A 3 -26.57 59.17 -31.17
C GLU A 3 -25.08 58.77 -31.17
N LYS A 4 -24.60 58.49 -32.40
CA LYS A 4 -23.18 58.57 -32.79
C LYS A 4 -22.86 59.99 -33.20
N PRO A 5 -21.60 60.47 -33.40
CA PRO A 5 -20.75 60.00 -34.48
C PRO A 5 -19.22 60.05 -34.34
N ALA A 6 -18.57 59.27 -35.18
CA ALA A 6 -17.43 59.44 -36.09
C ALA A 6 -16.03 59.91 -35.61
N GLY A 7 -15.03 59.13 -36.06
CA GLY A 7 -13.61 59.49 -36.14
C GLY A 7 -12.76 58.41 -36.78
N SER A 8 -12.39 58.64 -38.03
CA SER A 8 -11.64 57.90 -39.03
C SER A 8 -10.23 57.49 -38.58
N GLY A 9 -9.77 56.27 -38.93
CA GLY A 9 -8.37 55.81 -38.86
C GLY A 9 -8.17 54.58 -39.71
N GLU A 10 -7.49 54.73 -40.83
CA GLU A 10 -7.11 53.63 -41.78
C GLU A 10 -6.31 52.52 -41.12
N GLY A 11 -6.69 51.30 -41.33
CA GLY A 11 -5.97 50.07 -40.94
C GLY A 11 -6.09 49.02 -42.01
N THR A 12 -4.95 48.60 -42.54
CA THR A 12 -4.70 47.55 -43.51
C THR A 12 -5.46 46.25 -43.25
N PRO A 13 -5.90 45.49 -44.30
CA PRO A 13 -6.69 44.28 -44.15
C PRO A 13 -5.86 43.08 -43.66
N PRO A 14 -6.46 42.15 -42.88
CA PRO A 14 -5.78 40.97 -42.46
C PRO A 14 -5.67 39.93 -43.58
N SER A 15 -4.52 39.25 -43.61
CA SER A 15 -4.21 38.10 -44.50
C SER A 15 -5.20 36.96 -44.33
N PRO A 16 -5.48 36.16 -45.38
CA PRO A 16 -6.41 35.04 -45.32
C PRO A 16 -5.86 33.88 -44.49
N PRO A 17 -6.75 33.03 -43.87
CA PRO A 17 -6.35 31.90 -43.07
C PRO A 17 -5.72 30.80 -43.93
N ALA A 18 -4.63 30.24 -43.40
CA ALA A 18 -3.91 29.14 -44.01
C ALA A 18 -4.81 27.89 -44.13
N THR A 19 -4.83 27.28 -45.33
CA THR A 19 -5.47 26.00 -45.61
C THR A 19 -4.95 24.91 -44.69
N PRO A 20 -5.80 24.01 -44.17
CA PRO A 20 -5.34 22.89 -43.36
C PRO A 20 -4.60 21.88 -44.25
N ARG A 21 -3.42 21.47 -43.84
CA ARG A 21 -2.68 20.35 -44.42
C ARG A 21 -3.48 19.04 -44.26
N PRO A 22 -3.45 18.12 -45.24
CA PRO A 22 -4.17 16.87 -45.15
C PRO A 22 -3.62 16.01 -44.01
N ILE A 23 -4.56 15.44 -43.22
CA ILE A 23 -4.27 14.46 -42.14
C ILE A 23 -3.70 13.23 -42.82
N ALA A 24 -2.49 12.84 -42.47
CA ALA A 24 -1.86 11.58 -42.91
C ALA A 24 -2.72 10.40 -42.41
N SER A 25 -2.95 9.44 -43.30
CA SER A 25 -3.74 8.24 -43.08
C SER A 25 -3.17 7.42 -41.90
N ALA A 26 -4.06 6.81 -41.11
CA ALA A 26 -3.82 6.08 -39.90
C ALA A 26 -3.10 4.70 -40.08
N ASP A 27 -2.25 4.53 -41.08
CA ASP A 27 -1.66 3.25 -41.46
C ASP A 27 -0.16 3.08 -41.06
N GLU A 28 0.43 4.07 -40.45
CA GLU A 28 1.84 3.97 -40.01
C GLU A 28 2.05 3.69 -38.51
N ARG A 29 0.98 3.44 -37.74
CA ARG A 29 1.07 3.16 -36.30
C ARG A 29 1.09 1.67 -35.92
N SER A 30 1.19 0.77 -36.89
CA SER A 30 1.14 -0.68 -36.61
C SER A 30 2.42 -1.40 -37.02
N ARG A 31 3.56 -0.75 -37.03
CA ARG A 31 4.84 -1.49 -37.07
C ARG A 31 5.29 -1.73 -35.63
N PRO A 32 5.50 -3.00 -35.22
CA PRO A 32 6.11 -3.28 -33.93
C PRO A 32 7.51 -2.65 -33.91
N HIS A 33 7.80 -1.86 -32.87
CA HIS A 33 9.15 -1.37 -32.63
C HIS A 33 10.08 -2.58 -32.57
N ALA A 34 10.98 -2.70 -33.53
CA ALA A 34 12.05 -3.68 -33.49
C ALA A 34 12.93 -3.36 -32.26
N LEU A 35 13.09 -4.33 -31.38
CA LEU A 35 14.08 -4.25 -30.30
C LEU A 35 15.44 -3.90 -30.92
N PRO A 36 16.26 -3.08 -30.25
CA PRO A 36 17.58 -2.72 -30.77
C PRO A 36 18.41 -3.98 -31.07
N PRO A 37 19.17 -4.00 -32.17
CA PRO A 37 20.00 -5.14 -32.52
C PRO A 37 20.97 -5.42 -31.39
N LEU A 38 21.03 -6.66 -30.95
CA LEU A 38 21.90 -7.15 -29.92
C LEU A 38 23.34 -6.98 -30.36
N PRO A 39 24.27 -6.54 -29.49
CA PRO A 39 25.69 -6.43 -29.84
C PRO A 39 26.23 -7.81 -30.24
N SER A 40 26.75 -7.90 -31.43
CA SER A 40 27.45 -9.08 -31.92
C SER A 40 28.71 -9.32 -31.11
N ALA A 41 28.86 -10.52 -30.57
CA ALA A 41 30.08 -10.94 -29.90
C ALA A 41 31.24 -10.92 -30.88
N GLY A 42 32.08 -9.88 -30.76
CA GLY A 42 33.35 -9.80 -31.50
C GLY A 42 34.32 -10.84 -30.95
N ALA A 43 34.66 -11.82 -31.77
CA ALA A 43 35.74 -12.75 -31.50
C ALA A 43 37.07 -12.01 -31.56
N SER A 44 37.79 -11.92 -30.45
CA SER A 44 39.22 -11.56 -30.44
C SER A 44 40.05 -12.84 -30.44
N PRO A 45 41.09 -12.93 -31.32
CA PRO A 45 41.95 -14.11 -31.39
C PRO A 45 43.00 -14.06 -30.27
N LEU A 46 43.07 -15.14 -29.50
CA LEU A 46 44.15 -15.42 -28.57
C LEU A 46 45.38 -15.92 -29.37
N ALA A 47 46.48 -15.23 -29.26
CA ALA A 47 47.81 -15.71 -29.68
C ALA A 47 48.44 -16.54 -28.54
N PRO A 48 49.18 -17.61 -28.85
CA PRO A 48 49.79 -18.49 -27.85
C PRO A 48 51.18 -18.00 -27.47
N THR A 49 51.50 -17.95 -26.18
CA THR A 49 52.92 -17.95 -25.74
C THR A 49 53.12 -18.96 -24.62
N GLY A 50 54.11 -19.76 -24.84
CA GLY A 50 54.46 -21.00 -24.23
C GLY A 50 55.08 -20.97 -22.84
N ASP A 51 55.10 -22.17 -22.35
CA ASP A 51 56.01 -22.84 -21.42
C ASP A 51 56.76 -22.06 -20.35
N ARG A 52 56.51 -22.41 -19.11
CA ARG A 52 57.52 -23.03 -18.24
C ARG A 52 56.93 -23.58 -16.93
N ALA A 53 57.18 -24.86 -16.77
CA ALA A 53 56.98 -25.63 -15.56
C ALA A 53 57.72 -25.08 -14.34
N ARG A 54 57.10 -25.10 -13.16
CA ARG A 54 57.72 -25.54 -11.91
C ARG A 54 56.67 -26.04 -10.91
N SER A 55 56.88 -27.26 -10.47
CA SER A 55 56.29 -28.04 -9.42
C SER A 55 56.26 -27.32 -8.06
N GLY A 56 55.16 -27.41 -7.36
CA GLY A 56 55.04 -27.04 -5.96
C GLY A 56 53.70 -27.54 -5.43
N SER A 57 53.73 -28.72 -4.81
CA SER A 57 52.63 -29.37 -4.17
C SER A 57 52.12 -28.55 -2.99
N ALA A 58 50.85 -28.11 -3.03
CA ALA A 58 50.15 -27.60 -1.87
C ALA A 58 49.29 -28.74 -1.23
N PRO A 59 49.17 -28.79 0.10
CA PRO A 59 48.38 -29.83 0.77
C PRO A 59 46.87 -29.60 0.55
N PRO A 60 46.06 -30.68 0.68
CA PRO A 60 44.62 -30.58 0.45
C PRO A 60 43.94 -29.72 1.52
N PRO A 61 42.86 -29.01 1.16
CA PRO A 61 42.11 -28.24 2.14
C PRO A 61 41.36 -29.14 3.12
N THR A 62 41.49 -28.85 4.39
CA THR A 62 40.70 -29.42 5.48
C THR A 62 39.21 -29.11 5.30
N PRO A 63 38.33 -30.07 5.60
CA PRO A 63 36.89 -29.79 5.46
C PRO A 63 36.44 -28.77 6.48
N ILE A 64 35.77 -27.73 6.01
CA ILE A 64 35.10 -26.75 6.84
C ILE A 64 33.94 -27.46 7.53
N ARG A 65 34.03 -27.61 8.84
CA ARG A 65 32.95 -28.09 9.69
C ARG A 65 31.82 -27.05 9.69
N ASP A 66 30.66 -27.49 9.32
CA ASP A 66 29.40 -26.75 9.37
C ASP A 66 29.02 -26.47 10.85
N GLU A 67 29.25 -25.27 11.32
CA GLU A 67 28.93 -24.81 12.70
C GLU A 67 27.48 -24.39 12.90
N ARG A 68 26.56 -24.75 11.99
CA ARG A 68 25.15 -24.33 12.08
C ARG A 68 24.22 -25.28 12.85
N SER A 69 24.77 -26.19 13.66
CA SER A 69 23.95 -27.11 14.45
C SER A 69 24.40 -27.21 15.90
N ARG A 70 24.46 -26.09 16.59
CA ARG A 70 24.40 -26.08 18.06
C ARG A 70 23.18 -25.31 18.50
N PRO A 71 22.30 -25.88 19.34
CA PRO A 71 21.26 -25.07 19.99
C PRO A 71 21.96 -24.04 20.88
N HIS A 72 21.65 -22.77 20.67
CA HIS A 72 22.06 -21.71 21.57
C HIS A 72 21.52 -22.01 22.96
N ALA A 73 22.43 -22.26 23.90
CA ALA A 73 22.10 -22.32 25.30
C ALA A 73 21.57 -20.92 25.69
N ILE A 74 20.34 -20.89 26.20
CA ILE A 74 19.73 -19.71 26.79
C ILE A 74 20.68 -19.25 27.93
N PRO A 75 21.17 -17.99 27.92
CA PRO A 75 21.94 -17.48 29.05
C PRO A 75 21.10 -17.57 30.33
N PRO A 76 21.70 -17.83 31.47
CA PRO A 76 20.97 -17.95 32.73
C PRO A 76 20.21 -16.64 32.99
N VAL A 77 18.93 -16.78 33.31
CA VAL A 77 18.05 -15.68 33.71
C VAL A 77 18.73 -14.95 34.85
N ALA A 78 18.95 -13.66 34.68
CA ALA A 78 19.46 -12.78 35.71
C ALA A 78 18.56 -12.91 36.95
N PRO A 79 19.12 -12.90 38.21
CA PRO A 79 18.31 -12.96 39.42
C PRO A 79 17.32 -11.78 39.41
N PRO A 80 16.10 -11.98 39.94
CA PRO A 80 15.11 -10.91 39.97
C PRO A 80 15.71 -9.72 40.76
N LEU A 81 15.60 -8.53 40.17
CA LEU A 81 15.94 -7.28 40.82
C LEU A 81 15.24 -7.20 42.19
N PRO A 82 15.89 -6.69 43.22
CA PRO A 82 15.24 -6.48 44.48
C PRO A 82 13.98 -5.60 44.26
N PRO A 83 12.89 -5.88 45.01
CA PRO A 83 11.67 -5.10 44.85
C PRO A 83 12.00 -3.62 45.05
N ALA A 84 11.55 -2.81 44.10
CA ALA A 84 11.62 -1.35 44.19
C ALA A 84 11.13 -0.92 45.59
N PRO A 85 11.77 0.03 46.26
CA PRO A 85 11.28 0.53 47.55
C PRO A 85 9.81 0.92 47.33
N ARG A 86 8.94 0.37 48.16
CA ARG A 86 7.53 0.70 48.21
C ARG A 86 7.43 2.22 48.21
N ALA A 87 6.75 2.78 47.21
CA ALA A 87 6.39 4.18 47.21
C ALA A 87 5.77 4.48 48.56
N SER A 88 6.43 5.36 49.31
CA SER A 88 5.86 5.95 50.49
C SER A 88 4.55 6.58 50.11
N THR A 89 3.51 6.21 50.83
CA THR A 89 2.19 6.79 50.80
C THR A 89 2.21 8.26 50.41
N ARG A 90 1.36 8.59 49.48
CA ARG A 90 0.95 9.93 49.04
C ARG A 90 0.65 10.81 50.26
N ALA A 91 1.65 11.43 50.81
CA ALA A 91 1.55 12.59 51.73
C ALA A 91 2.89 13.29 51.64
N ASP A 92 2.86 14.57 51.28
CA ASP A 92 3.96 15.52 51.28
C ASP A 92 4.92 15.56 50.07
N THR A 93 4.33 15.59 48.86
CA THR A 93 4.85 16.46 47.80
C THR A 93 3.66 17.13 47.14
N GLU A 94 3.17 18.19 47.71
CA GLU A 94 2.42 19.18 46.94
C GLU A 94 3.32 19.59 45.80
N PRO A 95 2.87 19.47 44.51
CA PRO A 95 3.59 20.13 43.45
C PRO A 95 3.65 21.62 43.82
N ARG A 96 4.75 22.24 43.53
CA ARG A 96 4.88 23.71 43.52
C ARG A 96 3.91 24.29 42.46
N ALA A 97 2.64 24.08 42.63
CA ALA A 97 1.55 24.53 41.79
C ALA A 97 1.40 26.05 41.78
N GLY A 98 1.87 26.72 42.80
CA GLY A 98 1.69 28.16 42.94
C GLY A 98 2.55 29.03 42.02
N VAL A 99 3.68 28.56 41.49
CA VAL A 99 4.57 29.38 40.66
C VAL A 99 4.30 29.16 39.15
N ALA A 100 3.88 27.96 38.77
CA ALA A 100 3.56 27.66 37.36
C ALA A 100 2.19 28.25 36.91
N GLU A 101 1.21 28.28 37.85
CA GLU A 101 -0.11 28.88 37.53
C GLU A 101 -0.05 30.40 37.34
N HIS A 102 0.88 31.08 38.00
CA HIS A 102 0.99 32.54 37.86
C HIS A 102 1.66 33.03 36.56
N ARG A 103 2.25 32.12 35.77
CA ARG A 103 2.87 32.44 34.44
C ARG A 103 2.05 32.01 33.28
N ALA A 104 0.90 31.39 33.45
CA ALA A 104 0.08 30.92 32.36
C ALA A 104 -0.66 32.07 31.66
N VAL A 105 -0.27 32.35 30.43
CA VAL A 105 -1.00 33.30 29.56
C VAL A 105 -2.28 32.61 29.13
N ARG A 106 -3.42 32.89 29.80
CA ARG A 106 -4.72 32.27 29.53
C ARG A 106 -5.84 33.30 29.56
N SER A 107 -6.78 33.22 28.65
CA SER A 107 -8.05 33.92 28.66
C SER A 107 -9.22 32.95 28.78
N PRO A 108 -10.33 33.29 29.42
CA PRO A 108 -11.60 32.59 29.24
C PRO A 108 -11.96 32.54 27.76
N LEU A 109 -12.97 31.73 27.41
CA LEU A 109 -13.57 31.78 26.08
C LEU A 109 -14.34 33.09 25.92
N VAL A 110 -14.08 33.84 24.85
CA VAL A 110 -14.68 35.16 24.57
C VAL A 110 -15.30 35.11 23.18
N GLY A 111 -16.50 35.69 23.03
CA GLY A 111 -17.17 35.88 21.73
C GLY A 111 -17.54 34.61 20.98
N ARG A 112 -17.79 33.48 21.69
CA ARG A 112 -18.11 32.17 21.10
C ARG A 112 -19.35 31.50 21.70
N ASP A 113 -20.18 32.27 22.40
CA ASP A 113 -21.35 31.72 23.10
C ASP A 113 -22.37 31.10 22.15
N ASP A 114 -22.61 31.70 20.99
CA ASP A 114 -23.52 31.19 19.98
C ASP A 114 -23.03 29.85 19.40
N GLN A 115 -21.76 29.77 19.04
CA GLN A 115 -21.17 28.53 18.50
C GLN A 115 -21.16 27.42 19.57
N LEU A 116 -20.89 27.75 20.80
CA LEU A 116 -20.94 26.84 21.93
C LEU A 116 -22.38 26.34 22.18
N ALA A 117 -23.37 27.23 22.04
CA ALA A 117 -24.77 26.87 22.16
C ALA A 117 -25.20 25.89 21.06
N VAL A 118 -24.80 26.12 19.81
CA VAL A 118 -25.03 25.19 18.69
C VAL A 118 -24.42 23.81 18.96
N LEU A 119 -23.16 23.75 19.41
CA LEU A 119 -22.51 22.50 19.74
C LEU A 119 -23.22 21.73 20.86
N ARG A 120 -23.72 22.44 21.91
CA ARG A 120 -24.52 21.82 22.99
C ARG A 120 -25.83 21.27 22.47
N ASP A 121 -26.52 22.03 21.59
CA ASP A 121 -27.77 21.62 21.00
C ASP A 121 -27.62 20.35 20.15
N VAL A 122 -26.55 20.28 19.34
CA VAL A 122 -26.22 19.07 18.57
C VAL A 122 -26.02 17.87 19.46
N VAL A 123 -25.27 17.99 20.56
CA VAL A 123 -25.09 16.90 21.52
C VAL A 123 -26.43 16.54 22.17
N GLY A 124 -27.26 17.54 22.53
CA GLY A 124 -28.63 17.32 23.04
C GLY A 124 -29.52 16.53 22.06
N ARG A 125 -29.52 16.95 20.78
CA ARG A 125 -30.28 16.22 19.73
C ARG A 125 -29.79 14.78 19.57
N ALA A 126 -28.51 14.52 19.58
CA ALA A 126 -28.00 13.14 19.48
C ALA A 126 -28.50 12.26 20.64
N VAL A 127 -28.52 12.79 21.85
CA VAL A 127 -29.00 12.08 23.06
C VAL A 127 -30.52 11.89 23.04
N ASP A 128 -31.27 12.95 22.73
CA ASP A 128 -32.75 12.94 22.83
C ASP A 128 -33.38 12.10 21.71
N PHE A 129 -32.84 12.17 20.50
CA PHE A 129 -33.34 11.45 19.32
C PHE A 129 -32.65 10.14 19.04
N GLN A 130 -31.63 9.76 19.80
CA GLN A 130 -30.81 8.55 19.57
C GLN A 130 -30.31 8.46 18.12
N ALA A 131 -29.85 9.59 17.58
CA ALA A 131 -29.48 9.73 16.19
C ALA A 131 -28.05 10.30 16.05
N PRO A 132 -27.26 9.81 15.08
CA PRO A 132 -25.93 10.33 14.85
C PRO A 132 -25.96 11.77 14.36
N GLN A 133 -24.97 12.55 14.78
CA GLN A 133 -24.81 13.94 14.38
C GLN A 133 -23.37 14.15 13.90
N LEU A 134 -23.20 14.87 12.79
CA LEU A 134 -21.89 15.32 12.30
C LEU A 134 -21.80 16.82 12.46
N VAL A 135 -20.75 17.30 13.11
CA VAL A 135 -20.39 18.73 13.14
C VAL A 135 -19.05 18.92 12.49
N THR A 136 -18.98 19.86 11.54
CA THR A 136 -17.71 20.26 10.95
C THR A 136 -17.38 21.68 11.38
N LEU A 137 -16.39 21.80 12.26
CA LEU A 137 -15.87 23.08 12.76
C LEU A 137 -14.72 23.53 11.90
N VAL A 138 -14.96 24.55 11.06
CA VAL A 138 -14.00 25.05 10.08
C VAL A 138 -13.50 26.42 10.47
N GLY A 139 -12.23 26.68 10.29
CA GLY A 139 -11.66 28.01 10.47
C GLY A 139 -10.17 28.03 10.22
N ASN A 140 -9.69 29.21 9.94
CA ASN A 140 -8.26 29.45 9.71
C ASN A 140 -7.45 29.11 10.97
N GLN A 141 -6.16 29.11 10.85
CA GLN A 141 -5.27 28.87 11.95
C GLN A 141 -5.44 29.95 13.04
N GLY A 142 -5.47 29.51 14.31
CA GLY A 142 -5.54 30.45 15.43
C GLY A 142 -6.92 30.98 15.78
N THR A 143 -7.98 30.63 15.06
CA THR A 143 -9.36 31.12 15.31
C THR A 143 -10.02 30.57 16.60
N GLY A 144 -9.37 29.65 17.31
CA GLY A 144 -9.84 29.11 18.58
C GLY A 144 -10.67 27.83 18.50
N LYS A 145 -10.62 27.07 17.40
CA LYS A 145 -11.38 25.81 17.21
C LYS A 145 -11.23 24.81 18.35
N THR A 146 -10.01 24.39 18.63
CA THR A 146 -9.69 23.44 19.70
C THR A 146 -10.08 23.98 21.07
N ARG A 147 -10.00 25.31 21.29
CA ARG A 147 -10.42 25.95 22.52
C ARG A 147 -11.94 25.87 22.73
N LEU A 148 -12.72 26.11 21.66
CA LEU A 148 -14.17 26.03 21.68
C LEU A 148 -14.65 24.60 22.01
N VAL A 149 -14.02 23.59 21.40
CA VAL A 149 -14.33 22.18 21.66
C VAL A 149 -13.95 21.79 23.09
N GLY A 150 -12.79 22.21 23.60
CA GLY A 150 -12.39 21.98 24.97
C GLY A 150 -13.29 22.67 26.00
N GLU A 151 -13.96 23.80 25.62
CA GLU A 151 -14.97 24.42 26.46
C GLU A 151 -16.28 23.61 26.47
N LEU A 152 -16.71 23.08 25.32
CA LEU A 152 -17.83 22.15 25.24
C LEU A 152 -17.58 20.94 26.15
N GLU A 153 -16.43 20.31 26.07
CA GLU A 153 -16.08 19.12 26.84
C GLU A 153 -16.18 19.38 28.34
N ARG A 154 -15.69 20.52 28.84
CA ARG A 154 -15.80 20.89 30.26
C ARG A 154 -17.25 21.05 30.73
N GLN A 155 -18.19 21.33 29.83
CA GLN A 155 -19.62 21.48 30.11
C GLN A 155 -20.42 20.18 30.00
N LEU A 156 -19.91 19.19 29.27
CA LEU A 156 -20.54 17.87 29.17
C LEU A 156 -20.53 17.15 30.50
N ARG A 157 -21.63 16.43 30.78
CA ARG A 157 -21.82 15.67 32.04
C ARG A 157 -22.08 14.20 31.73
N PRO A 158 -21.69 13.26 32.65
CA PRO A 158 -22.13 11.88 32.55
C PRO A 158 -23.64 11.78 32.33
N PRO A 159 -24.14 10.83 31.48
CA PRO A 159 -23.40 9.67 30.94
C PRO A 159 -22.65 9.91 29.63
N VAL A 160 -22.59 11.15 29.08
CA VAL A 160 -21.89 11.42 27.82
C VAL A 160 -20.41 11.14 27.98
N ARG A 161 -19.87 10.33 27.06
CA ARG A 161 -18.43 10.00 26.99
C ARG A 161 -17.81 10.75 25.83
N VAL A 162 -16.69 11.39 26.08
CA VAL A 162 -15.88 12.11 25.07
C VAL A 162 -14.67 11.26 24.72
N LEU A 163 -14.35 11.15 23.43
CA LEU A 163 -13.17 10.48 22.90
C LEU A 163 -12.43 11.40 21.94
N HIS A 164 -11.11 11.40 22.04
CA HIS A 164 -10.24 12.28 21.26
C HIS A 164 -9.47 11.53 20.19
N GLY A 165 -9.51 12.03 18.95
CA GLY A 165 -8.67 11.63 17.84
C GLY A 165 -7.95 12.85 17.26
N ARG A 166 -6.67 12.70 16.94
CA ARG A 166 -5.89 13.78 16.33
C ARG A 166 -5.16 13.30 15.08
N ALA A 167 -5.34 14.02 13.98
CA ALA A 167 -4.59 13.75 12.77
C ALA A 167 -3.18 14.36 12.85
N THR A 168 -2.18 13.58 12.44
CA THR A 168 -0.78 14.00 12.40
C THR A 168 -0.27 13.91 10.96
N ALA A 169 0.29 15.00 10.45
CA ALA A 169 0.80 15.04 9.10
C ALA A 169 1.92 14.02 8.87
N GLY A 170 1.81 13.23 7.80
CA GLY A 170 2.76 12.18 7.46
C GLY A 170 2.62 10.88 8.28
N VAL A 171 1.56 10.75 9.08
CA VAL A 171 1.25 9.53 9.84
C VAL A 171 -0.15 9.06 9.45
N PRO A 172 -0.28 8.15 8.49
CA PRO A 172 -1.56 7.62 8.04
C PRO A 172 -2.34 6.98 9.20
N GLY A 173 -3.65 7.15 9.22
CA GLY A 173 -4.51 6.55 10.24
C GLY A 173 -4.41 7.16 11.64
N SER A 174 -3.57 8.18 11.86
CA SER A 174 -3.27 8.74 13.20
C SER A 174 -4.51 9.22 13.96
N ALA A 175 -5.51 9.78 13.28
CA ALA A 175 -6.74 10.23 13.92
C ALA A 175 -7.55 9.06 14.51
N LEU A 176 -7.65 7.94 13.78
CA LEU A 176 -8.32 6.74 14.25
C LEU A 176 -7.51 6.02 15.34
N SER A 177 -6.19 5.96 15.17
CA SER A 177 -5.27 5.36 16.13
C SER A 177 -5.33 6.07 17.49
N SER A 178 -5.28 7.40 17.50
CA SER A 178 -5.39 8.18 18.73
C SER A 178 -6.77 8.05 19.38
N LEU A 179 -7.84 8.05 18.58
CA LEU A 179 -9.21 7.84 19.08
C LEU A 179 -9.37 6.47 19.76
N LEU A 180 -8.84 5.42 19.16
CA LEU A 180 -8.91 4.07 19.72
C LEU A 180 -8.04 3.92 20.98
N ARG A 181 -6.86 4.55 21.01
CA ARG A 181 -6.02 4.56 22.22
C ARG A 181 -6.71 5.26 23.37
N ASP A 182 -7.33 6.40 23.12
CA ASP A 182 -8.10 7.13 24.14
C ASP A 182 -9.25 6.26 24.67
N ARG A 183 -9.95 5.55 23.79
CA ARG A 183 -11.06 4.65 24.19
C ARG A 183 -10.62 3.46 25.04
N PHE A 184 -9.50 2.84 24.70
CA PHE A 184 -9.02 1.62 25.35
C PHE A 184 -8.00 1.91 26.47
N ALA A 185 -7.76 3.16 26.80
CA ALA A 185 -6.89 3.54 27.93
C ALA A 185 -7.44 2.97 29.26
N VAL A 186 -6.53 2.56 30.14
CA VAL A 186 -6.87 2.09 31.49
C VAL A 186 -6.26 3.05 32.51
N ALA A 187 -7.09 3.74 33.24
CA ALA A 187 -6.67 4.76 34.22
C ALA A 187 -5.71 5.82 33.66
N GLY A 188 -5.91 6.21 32.40
CA GLY A 188 -5.09 7.19 31.69
C GLY A 188 -3.80 6.63 31.10
N ALA A 189 -3.57 5.31 31.18
CA ALA A 189 -2.44 4.64 30.57
C ALA A 189 -2.85 3.82 29.34
N VAL A 190 -1.94 3.64 28.36
CA VAL A 190 -2.16 2.74 27.23
C VAL A 190 -2.38 1.32 27.75
N ALA A 191 -3.55 0.75 27.42
CA ALA A 191 -3.89 -0.60 27.85
C ALA A 191 -2.97 -1.63 27.20
N GLY A 192 -2.48 -2.59 27.96
CA GLY A 192 -1.74 -3.73 27.43
C GLY A 192 -2.65 -4.67 26.59
N PRO A 193 -2.06 -5.56 25.78
CA PRO A 193 -2.83 -6.45 24.90
C PRO A 193 -3.94 -7.25 25.60
N ILE A 194 -3.70 -7.69 26.83
CA ILE A 194 -4.67 -8.45 27.64
C ILE A 194 -5.86 -7.57 28.03
N GLN A 195 -5.60 -6.34 28.48
CA GLN A 195 -6.62 -5.40 28.89
C GLN A 195 -7.47 -4.91 27.73
N ILE A 196 -6.87 -4.72 26.55
CA ILE A 196 -7.58 -4.42 25.30
C ILE A 196 -8.48 -5.60 24.95
N ALA A 197 -7.98 -6.83 25.03
CA ALA A 197 -8.74 -8.03 24.72
C ALA A 197 -9.97 -8.19 25.66
N GLU A 198 -9.82 -7.91 26.94
CA GLU A 198 -10.91 -7.93 27.92
C GLU A 198 -11.98 -6.88 27.61
N GLN A 199 -11.56 -5.65 27.30
CA GLN A 199 -12.50 -4.57 26.92
C GLN A 199 -13.23 -4.85 25.60
N VAL A 200 -12.52 -5.39 24.59
CA VAL A 200 -13.13 -5.80 23.32
C VAL A 200 -14.10 -6.95 23.52
N ALA A 201 -13.75 -7.95 24.35
CA ALA A 201 -14.64 -9.06 24.67
C ALA A 201 -15.91 -8.60 25.41
N ASP A 202 -15.80 -7.59 26.26
CA ASP A 202 -16.93 -6.96 26.93
C ASP A 202 -17.85 -6.23 25.94
N ILE A 203 -17.31 -5.58 24.91
CA ILE A 203 -18.09 -4.83 23.91
C ILE A 203 -18.74 -5.77 22.88
N PHE A 204 -17.98 -6.69 22.30
CA PHE A 204 -18.37 -7.51 21.14
C PHE A 204 -18.83 -8.93 21.51
N GLY A 205 -18.50 -9.40 22.71
CA GLY A 205 -18.68 -10.79 23.13
C GLY A 205 -17.53 -11.69 22.69
N ALA A 206 -17.29 -12.77 23.47
CA ALA A 206 -16.11 -13.63 23.33
C ALA A 206 -15.92 -14.29 21.94
N ALA A 207 -17.00 -14.56 21.23
CA ALA A 207 -16.95 -15.24 19.93
C ALA A 207 -16.35 -14.38 18.81
N SER A 208 -16.59 -13.07 18.82
CA SER A 208 -16.11 -12.12 17.80
C SER A 208 -14.78 -11.47 18.16
N THR A 209 -14.31 -11.67 19.40
CA THR A 209 -13.13 -10.99 19.94
C THR A 209 -11.87 -11.16 19.11
N PRO A 210 -11.50 -12.37 18.62
CA PRO A 210 -10.25 -12.54 17.87
C PRO A 210 -10.18 -11.72 16.58
N ASP A 211 -11.28 -11.65 15.83
CA ASP A 211 -11.35 -10.92 14.56
C ASP A 211 -11.25 -9.40 14.78
N VAL A 212 -11.98 -8.93 15.78
CA VAL A 212 -12.00 -7.52 16.17
C VAL A 212 -10.63 -7.08 16.68
N LEU A 213 -10.01 -7.87 17.54
CA LEU A 213 -8.67 -7.58 18.09
C LEU A 213 -7.62 -7.48 17.01
N HIS A 214 -7.60 -8.40 16.05
CA HIS A 214 -6.65 -8.33 14.95
C HIS A 214 -6.83 -7.06 14.12
N CYS A 215 -8.08 -6.67 13.84
CA CYS A 215 -8.39 -5.45 13.08
C CYS A 215 -8.02 -4.18 13.87
N LEU A 216 -8.45 -4.06 15.12
CA LEU A 216 -8.17 -2.89 15.96
C LEU A 216 -6.68 -2.80 16.33
N GLY A 217 -5.99 -3.94 16.45
CA GLY A 217 -4.57 -4.02 16.73
C GLY A 217 -3.72 -3.26 15.71
N GLY A 218 -4.10 -3.32 14.42
CA GLY A 218 -3.47 -2.55 13.37
C GLY A 218 -3.51 -1.04 13.60
N PHE A 219 -4.63 -0.50 14.11
CA PHE A 219 -4.74 0.91 14.46
C PHE A 219 -4.05 1.25 15.80
N LEU A 220 -4.03 0.32 16.73
CA LEU A 220 -3.44 0.53 18.05
C LEU A 220 -1.92 0.35 18.08
N GLY A 221 -1.35 -0.23 17.01
CA GLY A 221 0.06 -0.62 16.98
C GLY A 221 0.37 -1.83 17.89
N VAL A 222 -0.64 -2.67 18.16
CA VAL A 222 -0.54 -3.86 19.00
C VAL A 222 -0.84 -5.09 18.13
N GLU A 223 0.09 -6.06 18.13
CA GLU A 223 -0.10 -7.30 17.39
C GLU A 223 -1.00 -8.27 18.16
N PHE A 224 -2.04 -8.73 17.50
CA PHE A 224 -2.89 -9.82 17.94
C PHE A 224 -2.85 -10.96 16.91
N PRO A 225 -2.89 -12.23 17.36
CA PRO A 225 -2.93 -13.37 16.47
C PRO A 225 -4.08 -13.25 15.46
N ALA A 226 -3.79 -13.45 14.19
CA ALA A 226 -4.83 -13.46 13.17
C ALA A 226 -5.71 -14.71 13.34
N SER A 227 -7.02 -14.53 13.38
CA SER A 227 -7.98 -15.62 13.27
C SER A 227 -7.97 -16.19 11.86
N ALA A 228 -8.51 -17.40 11.67
CA ALA A 228 -8.66 -17.99 10.35
C ALA A 228 -9.46 -17.10 9.38
N PHE A 229 -10.47 -16.37 9.87
CA PHE A 229 -11.23 -15.38 9.09
C PHE A 229 -10.35 -14.18 8.72
N MET A 230 -9.61 -13.62 9.66
CA MET A 230 -8.74 -12.45 9.40
C MET A 230 -7.54 -12.79 8.54
N GLN A 231 -7.03 -14.04 8.55
CA GLN A 231 -6.03 -14.51 7.59
C GLN A 231 -6.56 -14.42 6.15
N VAL A 232 -7.81 -14.79 5.93
CA VAL A 232 -8.47 -14.69 4.61
C VAL A 232 -8.69 -13.22 4.20
N VAL A 233 -8.98 -12.35 5.16
CA VAL A 233 -9.23 -10.91 4.93
C VAL A 233 -7.93 -10.13 4.75
N ALA A 234 -6.85 -10.52 5.44
CA ALA A 234 -5.57 -9.80 5.47
C ALA A 234 -4.94 -9.63 4.07
N ASP A 235 -5.23 -10.56 3.16
CA ASP A 235 -4.66 -10.57 1.82
C ASP A 235 -5.35 -9.61 0.83
N ASN A 236 -6.43 -8.93 1.21
CA ASN A 236 -7.12 -7.97 0.34
C ASN A 236 -7.24 -6.61 1.03
N PRO A 237 -6.49 -5.57 0.59
CA PRO A 237 -6.56 -4.25 1.19
C PRO A 237 -7.98 -3.66 1.24
N ARG A 238 -8.78 -3.84 0.17
CA ARG A 238 -10.17 -3.36 0.15
C ARG A 238 -11.05 -4.11 1.13
N HIS A 239 -10.94 -5.44 1.21
CA HIS A 239 -11.69 -6.21 2.22
C HIS A 239 -11.21 -5.89 3.64
N LYS A 240 -9.93 -5.66 3.85
CA LYS A 240 -9.39 -5.20 5.14
C LYS A 240 -10.01 -3.86 5.52
N ASP A 241 -10.13 -2.93 4.56
CA ASP A 241 -10.78 -1.65 4.78
C ASP A 241 -12.29 -1.79 5.04
N ASP A 242 -12.99 -2.61 4.27
CA ASP A 242 -14.42 -2.85 4.45
C ASP A 242 -14.72 -3.53 5.80
N VAL A 243 -13.88 -4.48 6.20
CA VAL A 243 -13.97 -5.12 7.53
C VAL A 243 -13.62 -4.12 8.63
N ALA A 244 -12.58 -3.31 8.45
CA ALA A 244 -12.20 -2.27 9.40
C ALA A 244 -13.34 -1.26 9.59
N ARG A 245 -13.94 -0.77 8.50
CA ARG A 245 -15.13 0.11 8.54
C ARG A 245 -16.30 -0.53 9.26
N THR A 246 -16.58 -1.80 8.95
CA THR A 246 -17.66 -2.55 9.58
C THR A 246 -17.41 -2.74 11.08
N ILE A 247 -16.19 -3.07 11.49
CA ILE A 247 -15.83 -3.23 12.89
C ILE A 247 -15.86 -1.90 13.63
N LEU A 248 -15.33 -0.82 13.04
CA LEU A 248 -15.35 0.52 13.63
C LEU A 248 -16.79 1.02 13.80
N ARG A 249 -17.64 0.86 12.77
CA ARG A 249 -19.06 1.19 12.87
C ARG A 249 -19.73 0.40 13.98
N ARG A 250 -19.54 -0.92 13.98
CA ARG A 250 -20.16 -1.78 14.99
C ARG A 250 -19.68 -1.49 16.40
N TRP A 251 -18.39 -1.16 16.55
CA TRP A 251 -17.84 -0.69 17.81
C TRP A 251 -18.57 0.57 18.30
N LEU A 252 -18.68 1.59 17.45
CA LEU A 252 -19.33 2.84 17.79
C LEU A 252 -20.82 2.62 18.17
N GLU A 253 -21.54 1.80 17.41
CA GLU A 253 -22.93 1.46 17.71
C GLU A 253 -23.09 0.77 19.08
N LEU A 254 -22.26 -0.21 19.37
CA LEU A 254 -22.30 -0.97 20.63
C LEU A 254 -21.90 -0.11 21.82
N ASP A 255 -20.85 0.69 21.67
CA ASP A 255 -20.35 1.55 22.74
C ASP A 255 -21.28 2.74 23.00
N ALA A 256 -21.87 3.32 21.96
CA ALA A 256 -22.89 4.36 22.06
C ALA A 256 -24.20 3.83 22.70
N GLY A 257 -24.55 2.55 22.53
CA GLY A 257 -25.66 1.89 23.22
C GLY A 257 -25.45 1.79 24.73
N ARG A 258 -24.24 1.95 25.24
CA ARG A 258 -23.92 1.98 26.68
C ARG A 258 -23.94 3.39 27.26
N ALA A 259 -23.45 4.35 26.49
CA ALA A 259 -23.41 5.77 26.83
C ALA A 259 -23.27 6.61 25.55
N PRO A 260 -23.95 7.75 25.42
CA PRO A 260 -23.78 8.65 24.30
C PRO A 260 -22.30 9.02 24.08
N LEU A 261 -21.86 9.01 22.82
CA LEU A 261 -20.45 9.26 22.45
C LEU A 261 -20.30 10.61 21.75
N VAL A 262 -19.29 11.36 22.13
CA VAL A 262 -18.82 12.55 21.42
C VAL A 262 -17.38 12.27 20.97
N LEU A 263 -17.16 12.18 19.66
CA LEU A 263 -15.86 11.95 19.04
C LEU A 263 -15.30 13.30 18.59
N ILE A 264 -14.22 13.75 19.19
CA ILE A 264 -13.53 14.98 18.83
C ILE A 264 -12.35 14.61 17.95
N LEU A 265 -12.40 14.99 16.67
CA LEU A 265 -11.36 14.70 15.68
C LEU A 265 -10.66 15.98 15.28
N ASP A 266 -9.47 16.22 15.82
CA ASP A 266 -8.72 17.47 15.62
C ASP A 266 -7.70 17.37 14.48
N ASP A 267 -7.38 18.53 13.87
CA ASP A 267 -6.41 18.70 12.79
C ASP A 267 -6.68 17.84 11.53
N LEU A 268 -7.94 17.58 11.18
CA LEU A 268 -8.30 16.68 10.05
C LEU A 268 -7.76 17.13 8.68
N GLN A 269 -7.28 18.35 8.49
CA GLN A 269 -6.55 18.74 7.30
C GLN A 269 -5.23 17.99 7.12
N ALA A 270 -4.69 17.40 8.21
CA ALA A 270 -3.49 16.58 8.19
C ALA A 270 -3.76 15.08 7.99
N ALA A 271 -5.04 14.65 8.05
CA ALA A 271 -5.42 13.25 7.86
C ALA A 271 -5.20 12.80 6.42
N ASP A 272 -4.89 11.51 6.24
CA ASP A 272 -4.82 10.87 4.93
C ASP A 272 -6.21 10.65 4.33
N ASP A 273 -6.27 10.45 3.00
CA ASP A 273 -7.55 10.32 2.27
C ASP A 273 -8.34 9.06 2.66
N ARG A 274 -7.64 7.99 3.06
CA ARG A 274 -8.25 6.75 3.58
C ARG A 274 -8.99 7.02 4.89
N THR A 275 -8.32 7.71 5.82
CA THR A 275 -8.94 8.11 7.10
C THR A 275 -10.16 8.98 6.88
N LEU A 276 -10.08 9.99 6.01
CA LEU A 276 -11.23 10.86 5.69
C LEU A 276 -12.38 10.08 5.05
N SER A 277 -12.09 9.12 4.17
CA SER A 277 -13.09 8.23 3.56
C SER A 277 -13.78 7.36 4.60
N ILE A 278 -13.03 6.76 5.54
CA ILE A 278 -13.61 5.96 6.64
C ILE A 278 -14.53 6.82 7.51
N LEU A 279 -14.10 8.02 7.90
CA LEU A 279 -14.88 8.92 8.73
C LEU A 279 -16.16 9.41 8.04
N THR A 280 -16.10 9.72 6.74
CA THR A 280 -17.27 10.09 5.93
C THR A 280 -18.29 8.96 5.90
N GLU A 281 -17.83 7.74 5.67
CA GLU A 281 -18.71 6.56 5.63
C GLU A 281 -19.30 6.23 7.00
N LEU A 282 -18.53 6.38 8.07
CA LEU A 282 -19.05 6.22 9.44
C LEU A 282 -20.14 7.24 9.72
N ALA A 283 -19.93 8.52 9.39
CA ALA A 283 -20.93 9.57 9.58
C ALA A 283 -22.24 9.29 8.79
N ALA A 284 -22.13 8.69 7.60
CA ALA A 284 -23.26 8.36 6.75
C ALA A 284 -24.04 7.10 7.20
N ASN A 285 -23.36 6.13 7.82
CA ASN A 285 -23.90 4.78 8.05
C ASN A 285 -24.14 4.44 9.55
N LEU A 286 -23.80 5.32 10.49
CA LEU A 286 -24.17 5.17 11.89
C LEU A 286 -25.68 5.39 12.01
N GLY A 287 -26.45 4.32 12.21
CA GLY A 287 -27.91 4.39 12.33
C GLY A 287 -28.38 4.19 13.77
N GLY A 288 -29.31 5.04 14.25
CA GLY A 288 -30.00 4.84 15.53
C GLY A 288 -29.10 4.84 16.77
N SER A 289 -27.92 5.51 16.68
CA SER A 289 -26.94 5.54 17.77
C SER A 289 -26.63 6.99 18.18
N PRO A 290 -26.60 7.32 19.48
CA PRO A 290 -26.27 8.66 19.98
C PRO A 290 -24.76 8.93 19.87
N VAL A 291 -24.28 9.15 18.65
CA VAL A 291 -22.89 9.46 18.35
C VAL A 291 -22.80 10.84 17.74
N VAL A 292 -21.98 11.71 18.30
CA VAL A 292 -21.64 13.01 17.73
C VAL A 292 -20.21 12.98 17.25
N ILE A 293 -20.00 13.26 15.97
CA ILE A 293 -18.66 13.41 15.38
C ILE A 293 -18.39 14.90 15.21
N ILE A 294 -17.42 15.44 15.95
CA ILE A 294 -16.97 16.83 15.84
C ILE A 294 -15.66 16.82 15.07
N ALA A 295 -15.75 17.15 13.78
CA ALA A 295 -14.61 17.24 12.87
C ALA A 295 -14.03 18.65 12.91
N VAL A 296 -12.83 18.81 13.44
CA VAL A 296 -12.13 20.10 13.52
C VAL A 296 -11.10 20.18 12.40
N ALA A 297 -11.26 21.18 11.52
CA ALA A 297 -10.43 21.26 10.33
C ALA A 297 -10.13 22.69 9.88
N ARG A 298 -9.17 22.83 8.98
CA ARG A 298 -8.98 24.05 8.20
C ARG A 298 -9.75 23.98 6.87
N PRO A 299 -10.02 25.11 6.19
CA PRO A 299 -10.76 25.13 4.92
C PRO A 299 -10.18 24.23 3.83
N GLU A 300 -8.85 24.00 3.83
CA GLU A 300 -8.16 23.19 2.85
C GLU A 300 -8.65 21.73 2.84
N MET A 301 -9.08 21.20 3.98
CA MET A 301 -9.64 19.85 4.08
C MET A 301 -10.89 19.69 3.23
N LEU A 302 -11.80 20.68 3.25
CA LEU A 302 -13.02 20.66 2.45
C LEU A 302 -12.75 20.81 0.95
N VAL A 303 -11.70 21.53 0.58
CA VAL A 303 -11.26 21.63 -0.83
C VAL A 303 -10.72 20.27 -1.32
N ARG A 304 -9.95 19.58 -0.47
CA ARG A 304 -9.41 18.26 -0.78
C ARG A 304 -10.47 17.15 -0.81
N THR A 305 -11.50 17.27 0.02
CA THR A 305 -12.56 16.26 0.17
C THR A 305 -13.93 16.93 -0.04
N PRO A 306 -14.33 17.21 -1.30
CA PRO A 306 -15.59 17.89 -1.58
C PRO A 306 -16.85 17.14 -1.12
N GLY A 307 -16.77 15.78 -1.08
CA GLY A 307 -17.86 14.91 -0.61
C GLY A 307 -17.93 14.73 0.91
N TRP A 308 -17.19 15.53 1.69
CA TRP A 308 -17.22 15.40 3.16
C TRP A 308 -18.62 15.69 3.72
N GLY A 309 -19.11 14.73 4.52
CA GLY A 309 -20.43 14.80 5.13
C GLY A 309 -21.60 14.41 4.21
N GLU A 310 -21.33 14.01 2.97
CA GLU A 310 -22.37 13.47 2.08
C GLU A 310 -22.95 12.18 2.67
N GLY A 311 -24.30 12.13 2.75
CA GLY A 311 -25.02 10.98 3.30
C GLY A 311 -25.15 10.96 4.84
N ALA A 312 -24.53 11.89 5.56
CA ALA A 312 -24.77 12.02 7.01
C ALA A 312 -26.23 12.38 7.29
N VAL A 313 -26.80 11.78 8.35
CA VAL A 313 -28.22 11.96 8.71
C VAL A 313 -28.49 13.43 9.08
N ASP A 314 -27.59 14.05 9.81
CA ASP A 314 -27.62 15.47 10.19
C ASP A 314 -26.20 16.01 10.22
N HIS A 315 -25.95 17.08 9.47
CA HIS A 315 -24.61 17.67 9.31
C HIS A 315 -24.67 19.18 9.54
N GLU A 316 -24.08 19.61 10.66
CA GLU A 316 -23.95 21.03 11.01
C GLU A 316 -22.54 21.52 10.67
N ARG A 317 -22.45 22.65 9.97
CA ARG A 317 -21.17 23.30 9.68
C ARG A 317 -21.07 24.60 10.44
N ILE A 318 -20.01 24.75 11.21
CA ILE A 318 -19.69 25.97 11.98
C ILE A 318 -18.39 26.57 11.42
N ASP A 319 -18.51 27.77 10.83
CA ASP A 319 -17.34 28.51 10.30
C ASP A 319 -16.87 29.51 11.38
N LEU A 320 -15.69 29.24 11.97
CA LEU A 320 -15.05 30.14 12.93
C LEU A 320 -14.20 31.20 12.23
N ARG A 321 -14.59 32.45 12.43
CA ARG A 321 -13.81 33.63 12.01
C ARG A 321 -12.97 34.17 13.17
N ASN A 322 -12.12 35.16 12.93
CA ASN A 322 -11.48 35.93 13.96
C ASN A 322 -12.50 36.56 14.92
N LEU A 323 -12.07 37.00 16.10
CA LEU A 323 -12.91 37.74 17.04
C LEU A 323 -13.29 39.09 16.49
N GLU A 324 -14.48 39.56 16.81
CA GLU A 324 -14.87 40.94 16.59
C GLU A 324 -14.02 41.88 17.49
N PRO A 325 -13.86 43.15 17.14
CA PRO A 325 -12.96 44.05 17.86
C PRO A 325 -13.20 44.11 19.37
N ASP A 326 -14.45 44.15 19.82
CA ASP A 326 -14.83 44.24 21.23
C ASP A 326 -14.48 42.95 21.99
N ASP A 327 -14.65 41.80 21.33
CA ASP A 327 -14.29 40.49 21.89
C ASP A 327 -12.77 40.34 21.94
N ALA A 328 -12.05 40.83 20.93
CA ALA A 328 -10.60 40.80 20.87
C ALA A 328 -9.99 41.70 21.98
N GLU A 329 -10.59 42.87 22.24
CA GLU A 329 -10.22 43.74 23.35
C GLU A 329 -10.44 43.05 24.70
N THR A 330 -11.58 42.40 24.88
CA THR A 330 -11.89 41.64 26.09
C THR A 330 -10.91 40.49 26.29
N MET A 331 -10.57 39.80 25.22
CA MET A 331 -9.59 38.71 25.28
C MET A 331 -8.19 39.22 25.62
N PHE A 332 -7.74 40.29 24.98
CA PHE A 332 -6.42 40.88 25.23
C PHE A 332 -6.30 41.42 26.67
N GLY A 333 -7.38 42.07 27.16
CA GLY A 333 -7.48 42.51 28.55
C GLY A 333 -7.38 41.34 29.54
N ASN A 334 -8.02 40.22 29.26
CA ASN A 334 -7.94 39.00 30.05
C ASN A 334 -6.53 38.38 30.07
N LEU A 335 -5.82 38.40 28.94
CA LEU A 335 -4.45 37.90 28.84
C LEU A 335 -3.46 38.75 29.67
N LEU A 336 -3.73 40.03 29.79
CA LEU A 336 -2.92 41.01 30.52
C LEU A 336 -3.52 41.36 31.89
N ALA A 337 -4.48 40.61 32.40
CA ALA A 337 -5.20 40.94 33.64
C ALA A 337 -4.26 41.05 34.85
N GLN A 338 -3.10 40.43 34.82
CA GLN A 338 -2.08 40.50 35.88
C GLN A 338 -1.21 41.78 35.77
N CYS A 339 -1.28 42.52 34.66
CA CYS A 339 -0.46 43.73 34.47
C CYS A 339 -1.10 45.03 35.04
N GLY A 340 -2.31 44.92 35.58
CA GLY A 340 -3.03 46.12 36.09
C GLY A 340 -3.63 46.94 34.96
N ARG A 341 -3.38 48.26 34.92
CA ARG A 341 -3.95 49.15 33.90
C ARG A 341 -3.15 49.05 32.61
N ILE A 342 -3.82 48.67 31.52
CA ILE A 342 -3.25 48.57 30.19
C ILE A 342 -3.56 49.88 29.45
N PRO A 343 -2.60 50.53 28.76
CA PRO A 343 -2.85 51.72 27.95
C PRO A 343 -3.72 51.38 26.75
N GLU A 344 -4.68 52.28 26.43
CA GLU A 344 -5.59 52.11 25.29
C GLU A 344 -4.85 52.03 23.95
N GLU A 345 -3.76 52.76 23.79
CA GLU A 345 -2.91 52.74 22.59
C GLU A 345 -2.32 51.36 22.35
N LEU A 346 -1.87 50.61 23.37
CA LEU A 346 -1.33 49.25 23.26
C LEU A 346 -2.44 48.28 22.87
N VAL A 347 -3.64 48.47 23.40
CA VAL A 347 -4.80 47.61 23.09
C VAL A 347 -5.22 47.79 21.62
N THR A 348 -5.40 49.02 21.20
CA THR A 348 -5.79 49.38 19.82
C THR A 348 -4.76 48.83 18.81
N THR A 349 -3.48 49.06 19.07
CA THR A 349 -2.38 48.58 18.20
C THR A 349 -2.36 47.05 18.13
N ALA A 350 -2.58 46.37 19.25
CA ALA A 350 -2.60 44.91 19.28
C ALA A 350 -3.79 44.32 18.50
N ILE A 351 -4.97 44.92 18.58
CA ILE A 351 -6.17 44.46 17.87
C ILE A 351 -6.06 44.71 16.36
N GLU A 352 -5.62 45.90 15.96
CA GLU A 352 -5.39 46.25 14.55
C GLU A 352 -4.37 45.31 13.93
N LEU A 353 -3.27 45.06 14.60
CA LEU A 353 -2.21 44.19 14.14
C LEU A 353 -2.68 42.73 13.98
N THR A 354 -3.37 42.21 14.98
CA THR A 354 -3.77 40.78 15.00
C THR A 354 -5.05 40.48 14.21
N GLY A 355 -5.78 41.53 13.81
CA GLY A 355 -7.09 41.43 13.14
C GLY A 355 -8.06 40.55 13.95
N GLY A 356 -7.95 40.57 15.29
CA GLY A 356 -8.78 39.78 16.19
C GLY A 356 -8.49 38.28 16.19
N ASN A 357 -7.34 37.80 15.66
CA ASN A 357 -6.95 36.40 15.71
C ASN A 357 -6.54 36.00 17.15
N PRO A 358 -7.27 35.06 17.82
CA PRO A 358 -6.99 34.69 19.21
C PRO A 358 -5.57 34.19 19.45
N LEU A 359 -5.06 33.35 18.56
CA LEU A 359 -3.70 32.80 18.71
C LEU A 359 -2.66 33.92 18.57
N PHE A 360 -2.88 34.84 17.65
CA PHE A 360 -1.93 35.95 17.45
C PHE A 360 -1.89 36.87 18.66
N LEU A 361 -3.06 37.20 19.25
CA LEU A 361 -3.13 37.97 20.52
C LEU A 361 -2.35 37.25 21.63
N GLU A 362 -2.53 35.94 21.78
CA GLU A 362 -1.80 35.14 22.76
C GLU A 362 -0.28 35.13 22.48
N GLN A 363 0.12 34.94 21.22
CA GLN A 363 1.53 34.97 20.82
C GLN A 363 2.18 36.33 21.04
N LEU A 364 1.44 37.41 20.82
CA LEU A 364 1.92 38.76 21.06
C LEU A 364 2.22 39.00 22.54
N VAL A 365 1.34 38.58 23.47
CA VAL A 365 1.60 38.68 24.92
C VAL A 365 2.79 37.80 25.31
N ARG A 366 2.93 36.63 24.74
CA ARG A 366 4.09 35.74 24.96
C ARG A 366 5.40 36.35 24.44
N LEU A 367 5.34 37.08 23.33
CA LEU A 367 6.48 37.82 22.81
C LEU A 367 6.91 38.94 23.76
N TYR A 368 5.95 39.68 24.32
CA TYR A 368 6.25 40.70 25.33
C TYR A 368 6.92 40.12 26.55
N LEU A 369 6.49 38.95 27.04
CA LEU A 369 7.14 38.21 28.11
C LEU A 369 8.57 37.77 27.72
N ALA A 370 8.72 37.19 26.54
CA ALA A 370 10.02 36.70 26.05
C ALA A 370 11.06 37.82 25.84
N ARG A 371 10.59 39.00 25.44
CA ARG A 371 11.43 40.20 25.24
C ARG A 371 11.64 41.06 26.51
N GLY A 372 11.04 40.64 27.63
CA GLY A 372 11.17 41.33 28.94
C GLY A 372 10.37 42.64 29.04
N ALA A 373 9.50 42.94 28.09
CA ALA A 373 8.55 44.08 28.21
C ALA A 373 7.48 43.81 29.27
N ILE A 374 7.24 42.53 29.58
CA ILE A 374 6.44 42.10 30.73
C ILE A 374 7.34 41.28 31.65
N ASP A 375 7.50 41.78 32.87
CA ASP A 375 8.22 41.06 33.95
C ASP A 375 7.21 40.32 34.85
N ALA A 376 7.18 39.01 34.70
CA ALA A 376 6.35 38.08 35.48
C ALA A 376 7.11 37.53 36.70
N THR A 377 8.36 37.94 36.96
CA THR A 377 9.23 37.38 38.01
C THR A 377 9.25 38.18 39.32
N SER A 378 8.89 39.46 39.24
CA SER A 378 9.07 40.38 40.35
C SER A 378 7.96 40.34 41.43
N GLY A 379 6.95 39.47 41.29
CA GLY A 379 5.85 39.35 42.26
C GLY A 379 4.57 38.75 41.68
N PRO A 380 3.47 38.74 42.42
CA PRO A 380 2.20 38.16 41.97
C PRO A 380 1.51 39.00 40.87
N LEU A 381 1.88 40.28 40.73
CA LEU A 381 1.41 41.14 39.63
C LEU A 381 2.56 41.34 38.65
N TRP A 382 2.22 41.22 37.39
CA TRP A 382 3.16 41.46 36.29
C TRP A 382 3.41 42.94 36.12
N ARG A 383 4.67 43.28 35.82
CA ARG A 383 5.03 44.65 35.46
C ARG A 383 5.09 44.80 33.96
N LEU A 384 4.29 45.67 33.41
CA LEU A 384 4.34 46.04 31.99
C LEU A 384 5.17 47.31 31.82
N ASP A 385 6.27 47.20 31.07
CA ASP A 385 7.00 48.33 30.53
C ASP A 385 6.42 48.73 29.20
N VAL A 386 5.62 49.77 29.19
CA VAL A 386 4.87 50.20 27.99
C VAL A 386 5.82 50.72 26.93
N ASP A 387 6.87 51.45 27.30
CA ASP A 387 7.83 51.99 26.32
C ASP A 387 8.62 50.87 25.67
N ALA A 388 9.00 49.85 26.44
CA ALA A 388 9.62 48.66 25.92
C ALA A 388 8.67 47.86 25.00
N ALA A 389 7.40 47.72 25.39
CA ALA A 389 6.41 47.01 24.59
C ALA A 389 6.13 47.69 23.22
N LEU A 390 6.06 48.98 23.23
CA LEU A 390 5.88 49.80 21.99
C LEU A 390 7.15 49.89 21.14
N ALA A 391 8.34 49.71 21.76
CA ALA A 391 9.61 49.67 21.03
C ALA A 391 9.93 48.34 20.38
N ILE A 392 9.22 47.28 20.73
CA ILE A 392 9.38 45.94 20.08
C ILE A 392 8.89 46.05 18.65
N GLU A 393 9.72 45.63 17.69
CA GLU A 393 9.30 45.47 16.29
C GLU A 393 8.20 44.43 16.25
N LEU A 394 6.98 44.86 15.93
CA LEU A 394 5.79 44.07 15.99
C LEU A 394 5.71 43.13 14.77
N PRO A 395 5.50 41.86 14.99
CA PRO A 395 5.31 40.89 13.90
C PRO A 395 4.00 41.20 13.14
N ILE A 396 4.00 41.06 11.83
CA ILE A 396 2.82 41.27 11.00
C ILE A 396 1.98 39.97 10.81
N SER A 397 2.45 38.87 11.34
CA SER A 397 1.74 37.58 11.25
C SER A 397 1.96 36.71 12.49
N VAL A 398 1.10 35.72 12.66
CA VAL A 398 1.25 34.68 13.70
C VAL A 398 2.59 33.96 13.56
N GLU A 399 2.97 33.66 12.30
CA GLU A 399 4.23 33.03 11.97
C GLU A 399 5.43 33.84 12.45
N GLU A 400 5.48 35.11 12.15
CA GLU A 400 6.56 36.02 12.59
C GLU A 400 6.61 36.15 14.11
N ALA A 401 5.46 36.14 14.79
CA ALA A 401 5.41 36.17 16.25
C ALA A 401 6.03 34.94 16.86
N ILE A 402 5.74 33.78 16.29
CA ILE A 402 6.32 32.51 16.72
C ILE A 402 7.82 32.46 16.37
N GLU A 403 8.23 32.87 15.18
CA GLU A 403 9.65 32.93 14.79
C GLU A 403 10.45 33.85 15.75
N ALA A 404 9.90 35.00 16.10
CA ALA A 404 10.52 35.91 17.07
C ALA A 404 10.65 35.28 18.47
N ARG A 405 9.66 34.48 18.89
CA ARG A 405 9.71 33.72 20.15
C ARG A 405 10.77 32.62 20.08
N ILE A 406 10.83 31.83 19.00
CA ILE A 406 11.85 30.81 18.79
C ILE A 406 13.26 31.44 18.76
N ALA A 407 13.40 32.61 18.14
CA ALA A 407 14.67 33.36 18.09
C ALA A 407 15.11 33.84 19.47
N ALA A 408 14.19 34.07 20.40
CA ALA A 408 14.48 34.47 21.77
C ALA A 408 14.88 33.33 22.70
N LEU A 409 14.78 32.07 22.27
CA LEU A 409 15.21 30.90 23.04
C LEU A 409 16.75 30.83 23.16
N GLU A 410 17.20 30.26 24.26
CA GLU A 410 18.62 29.94 24.42
C GLU A 410 19.09 28.96 23.35
N PRO A 411 20.37 29.01 22.94
CA PRO A 411 20.88 28.16 21.86
C PRO A 411 20.62 26.66 22.05
N ASP A 412 20.77 26.15 23.29
CA ASP A 412 20.54 24.73 23.62
C ASP A 412 19.07 24.33 23.52
N GLU A 413 18.16 25.23 23.87
CA GLU A 413 16.71 25.02 23.79
C GLU A 413 16.24 24.99 22.33
N ARG A 414 16.76 25.89 21.52
CA ARG A 414 16.46 25.95 20.08
C ARG A 414 16.99 24.70 19.39
N ASP A 415 18.22 24.28 19.69
CA ASP A 415 18.84 23.08 19.15
C ASP A 415 18.04 21.83 19.51
N LEU A 416 17.51 21.74 20.74
CA LEU A 416 16.62 20.65 21.15
C LEU A 416 15.32 20.63 20.34
N LEU A 417 14.67 21.79 20.11
CA LEU A 417 13.46 21.88 19.30
C LEU A 417 13.73 21.48 17.83
N GLU A 418 14.88 21.87 17.26
CA GLU A 418 15.28 21.47 15.91
C GLU A 418 15.43 19.95 15.79
N LYS A 419 16.05 19.29 16.80
CA LYS A 419 16.18 17.83 16.87
C LYS A 419 14.84 17.12 17.06
N ALA A 420 13.97 17.67 17.87
CA ALA A 420 12.65 17.12 18.13
C ALA A 420 11.74 17.22 16.90
N ALA A 421 11.79 18.34 16.17
CA ALA A 421 10.89 18.64 15.06
C ALA A 421 11.00 17.67 13.88
N VAL A 422 12.12 16.95 13.72
CA VAL A 422 12.32 15.98 12.63
C VAL A 422 11.46 14.72 12.78
N PHE A 423 11.04 14.38 14.02
CA PHE A 423 10.15 13.24 14.27
C PHE A 423 8.67 13.54 13.96
N GLY A 424 8.33 14.77 13.72
CA GLY A 424 6.94 15.20 13.57
C GLY A 424 6.46 15.97 14.80
N ASN A 425 5.14 15.94 15.05
CA ASN A 425 4.56 16.64 16.19
C ASN A 425 4.81 15.93 17.53
N VAL A 426 5.17 14.67 17.47
CA VAL A 426 5.43 13.78 18.60
C VAL A 426 6.87 13.26 18.53
N PHE A 427 7.56 13.24 19.64
CA PHE A 427 8.91 12.69 19.75
C PHE A 427 9.15 12.08 21.14
N TRP A 428 10.24 11.37 21.32
CA TRP A 428 10.58 10.66 22.55
C TRP A 428 11.84 11.24 23.18
N VAL A 429 11.89 11.26 24.50
CA VAL A 429 13.07 11.76 25.24
C VAL A 429 14.33 11.02 24.81
N SER A 430 14.30 9.68 24.71
CA SER A 430 15.47 8.91 24.27
C SER A 430 15.90 9.23 22.84
N ALA A 431 14.96 9.58 21.96
CA ALA A 431 15.26 10.03 20.60
C ALA A 431 16.02 11.37 20.61
N ALA A 432 15.54 12.34 21.39
CA ALA A 432 16.20 13.63 21.55
C ALA A 432 17.61 13.48 22.18
N VAL A 433 17.77 12.58 23.16
CA VAL A 433 19.07 12.22 23.74
C VAL A 433 20.00 11.64 22.67
N ALA A 434 19.52 10.70 21.85
CA ALA A 434 20.32 10.10 20.78
C ALA A 434 20.83 11.15 19.78
N LEU A 435 19.96 12.06 19.33
CA LEU A 435 20.34 13.15 18.43
C LEU A 435 21.31 14.15 19.08
N THR A 436 21.17 14.43 20.37
CA THR A 436 22.09 15.31 21.10
C THR A 436 23.49 14.70 21.24
N ARG A 437 23.58 13.37 21.37
CA ARG A 437 24.87 12.66 21.39
C ARG A 437 25.57 12.66 20.05
N LEU A 438 24.82 12.60 18.94
CA LEU A 438 25.40 12.71 17.59
C LEU A 438 26.18 14.02 17.37
N ASP A 439 25.77 15.11 18.03
CA ASP A 439 26.49 16.39 17.93
C ASP A 439 27.76 16.42 18.78
N GLY A 440 27.78 15.73 19.93
CA GLY A 440 28.96 15.64 20.80
C GLY A 440 30.05 14.70 20.27
N ALA A 441 29.73 13.82 19.36
CA ALA A 441 30.62 12.81 18.80
C ALA A 441 31.32 13.23 17.49
N ALA A 442 31.47 14.52 17.23
CA ALA A 442 32.16 15.03 16.04
C ALA A 442 33.61 14.50 15.96
N GLY A 443 33.82 13.29 15.42
CA GLY A 443 35.15 12.71 15.20
C GLY A 443 35.27 11.18 15.27
N ARG A 444 34.25 10.44 15.70
CA ARG A 444 34.30 8.97 15.69
C ARG A 444 33.00 8.38 15.17
N PRO A 445 33.01 7.57 14.09
CA PRO A 445 31.86 6.74 13.73
C PRO A 445 31.84 5.56 14.73
N SER A 446 31.22 5.73 15.88
CA SER A 446 30.86 4.63 16.76
C SER A 446 29.39 4.31 16.56
N ASP A 447 29.08 2.99 16.56
CA ASP A 447 27.74 2.46 16.44
C ASP A 447 26.80 3.19 17.42
N PRO A 448 25.63 3.71 16.99
CA PRO A 448 24.67 4.36 17.89
C PRO A 448 24.26 3.51 19.10
N LEU A 449 24.42 2.19 19.00
CA LEU A 449 24.12 1.22 20.08
C LEU A 449 25.23 1.13 21.15
N ASP A 450 26.49 1.46 20.85
CA ASP A 450 27.60 1.40 21.79
C ASP A 450 27.65 2.58 22.80
N LEU A 451 26.78 3.57 22.61
CA LEU A 451 26.74 4.80 23.42
C LEU A 451 25.81 4.72 24.64
N GLU A 452 25.26 3.55 24.98
CA GLU A 452 24.21 3.44 26.00
C GLU A 452 24.69 3.49 27.46
N TRP A 453 25.96 3.33 27.78
CA TRP A 453 26.42 3.15 29.18
C TRP A 453 27.48 4.18 29.61
N GLY A 454 27.13 5.03 30.54
CA GLY A 454 28.04 5.84 31.41
C GLY A 454 27.93 7.37 31.27
N GLU A 455 28.02 7.94 30.08
CA GLU A 455 27.82 9.40 29.83
C GLU A 455 26.35 9.75 29.56
N GLY A 456 25.52 8.71 29.32
CA GLY A 456 24.14 8.82 28.94
C GLY A 456 23.25 9.50 29.96
N GLU A 457 23.46 9.27 31.21
CA GLU A 457 22.56 9.79 32.25
C GLU A 457 22.67 11.32 32.41
N VAL A 458 23.89 11.86 32.24
CA VAL A 458 24.11 13.33 32.30
C VAL A 458 23.41 14.02 31.12
N VAL A 459 23.58 13.49 29.92
CA VAL A 459 22.90 14.03 28.72
C VAL A 459 21.39 13.87 28.83
N ARG A 460 20.93 12.73 29.31
CA ARG A 460 19.48 12.47 29.50
C ARG A 460 18.87 13.48 30.49
N ARG A 461 19.53 13.71 31.64
CA ARG A 461 19.05 14.69 32.60
C ARG A 461 19.00 16.10 32.01
N ARG A 462 20.07 16.54 31.29
CA ARG A 462 20.10 17.84 30.63
C ARG A 462 18.97 17.98 29.61
N VAL A 463 18.75 16.98 28.77
CA VAL A 463 17.66 16.98 27.75
C VAL A 463 16.30 17.03 28.47
N SER A 464 16.10 16.26 29.54
CA SER A 464 14.88 16.29 30.32
C SER A 464 14.63 17.67 30.94
N ASP A 465 15.65 18.27 31.57
CA ASP A 465 15.53 19.62 32.16
C ASP A 465 15.15 20.68 31.12
N LEU A 466 15.72 20.61 29.91
CA LEU A 466 15.36 21.49 28.79
C LEU A 466 13.92 21.25 28.32
N ILE A 467 13.47 19.97 28.20
CA ILE A 467 12.10 19.65 27.85
C ILE A 467 11.11 20.20 28.85
N TYR A 468 11.35 20.02 30.14
CA TYR A 468 10.46 20.57 31.17
C TYR A 468 10.45 22.09 31.17
N GLY A 469 11.60 22.75 31.01
CA GLY A 469 11.68 24.21 30.89
C GLY A 469 10.93 24.75 29.64
N LEU A 470 10.95 24.03 28.50
CA LEU A 470 10.17 24.37 27.33
C LEU A 470 8.68 24.09 27.51
N ALA A 471 8.32 23.06 28.27
CA ALA A 471 6.94 22.76 28.64
C ALA A 471 6.35 23.83 29.56
N GLU A 472 7.10 24.32 30.55
CA GLU A 472 6.67 25.44 31.41
C GLU A 472 6.42 26.74 30.62
N ARG A 473 7.11 26.93 29.50
CA ARG A 473 6.94 28.08 28.59
C ARG A 473 5.99 27.79 27.41
N ASP A 474 5.22 26.75 27.52
CA ASP A 474 4.16 26.39 26.57
C ASP A 474 4.61 26.04 25.13
N TYR A 475 5.85 25.59 24.92
CA TYR A 475 6.29 25.06 23.63
C TYR A 475 5.97 23.57 23.47
N LEU A 476 6.09 22.83 24.57
CA LEU A 476 5.96 21.38 24.58
C LEU A 476 4.90 20.92 25.59
N LEU A 477 4.34 19.75 25.37
CA LEU A 477 3.49 19.03 26.31
C LEU A 477 4.15 17.67 26.56
N VAL A 478 4.47 17.38 27.82
CA VAL A 478 5.02 16.10 28.24
C VAL A 478 3.85 15.18 28.58
N LEU A 479 3.76 14.05 27.92
CA LEU A 479 2.75 13.03 28.20
C LEU A 479 3.20 12.16 29.38
N ASP A 480 2.22 11.50 30.03
CA ASP A 480 2.56 10.56 31.09
C ASP A 480 3.38 9.40 30.49
N ALA A 481 4.38 8.90 31.19
CA ALA A 481 5.22 7.79 30.72
C ALA A 481 4.42 6.50 30.42
N ALA A 482 3.23 6.39 31.00
CA ALA A 482 2.28 5.32 30.71
C ALA A 482 1.59 5.46 29.34
N ASP A 483 1.55 6.67 28.78
CA ASP A 483 0.89 6.97 27.50
C ASP A 483 1.87 6.92 26.31
N SER A 484 3.13 6.60 26.54
CA SER A 484 4.16 6.57 25.51
C SER A 484 3.99 5.37 24.56
N THR A 485 4.10 5.64 23.26
CA THR A 485 4.09 4.61 22.21
C THR A 485 5.36 3.76 22.19
N VAL A 486 6.43 4.22 22.82
CA VAL A 486 7.68 3.47 23.02
C VAL A 486 7.77 3.04 24.49
N PRO A 487 7.64 1.74 24.81
CA PRO A 487 7.64 1.25 26.18
C PRO A 487 8.88 1.68 26.96
N GLY A 488 8.67 2.30 28.12
CA GLY A 488 9.74 2.77 29.02
C GLY A 488 10.38 4.10 28.61
N ASP A 489 9.86 4.79 27.61
CA ASP A 489 10.27 6.15 27.23
C ASP A 489 9.19 7.19 27.57
N VAL A 490 9.53 8.46 27.57
CA VAL A 490 8.60 9.57 27.76
C VAL A 490 8.32 10.20 26.40
N GLU A 491 7.03 10.32 26.07
CA GLU A 491 6.58 10.94 24.85
C GLU A 491 6.28 12.42 25.06
N VAL A 492 6.69 13.25 24.12
CA VAL A 492 6.59 14.70 24.17
C VAL A 492 5.96 15.20 22.88
N VAL A 493 5.05 16.15 23.01
CA VAL A 493 4.28 16.69 21.87
C VAL A 493 4.55 18.19 21.74
N PHE A 494 4.74 18.69 20.52
CA PHE A 494 4.70 20.13 20.26
C PHE A 494 3.28 20.65 20.54
N LYS A 495 3.17 21.68 21.36
CA LYS A 495 1.86 22.24 21.74
C LYS A 495 1.10 22.79 20.53
N HIS A 496 1.81 23.41 19.60
CA HIS A 496 1.28 23.92 18.36
C HIS A 496 2.06 23.39 17.16
N ASN A 497 1.37 22.78 16.21
CA ASN A 497 2.00 22.23 15.01
C ASN A 497 2.73 23.31 14.18
N LEU A 498 2.22 24.56 14.21
CA LEU A 498 2.87 25.67 13.52
C LEU A 498 4.26 25.97 14.10
N GLU A 499 4.44 25.92 15.43
CA GLU A 499 5.74 26.12 16.05
C GLU A 499 6.76 25.11 15.53
N ARG A 500 6.38 23.83 15.44
CA ARG A 500 7.21 22.79 14.85
C ARG A 500 7.55 23.06 13.39
N GLU A 501 6.55 23.44 12.57
CA GLU A 501 6.74 23.74 11.14
C GLU A 501 7.75 24.87 10.92
N LEU A 502 7.65 25.93 11.75
CA LEU A 502 8.57 27.06 11.71
C LEU A 502 9.98 26.66 12.18
N VAL A 503 10.10 25.83 13.21
CA VAL A 503 11.39 25.27 13.66
C VAL A 503 12.04 24.47 12.51
N VAL A 504 11.29 23.60 11.83
CA VAL A 504 11.80 22.82 10.69
C VAL A 504 12.28 23.75 9.57
N ARG A 505 11.50 24.79 9.27
CA ARG A 505 11.82 25.77 8.21
C ARG A 505 13.05 26.61 8.55
N ALA A 506 13.20 26.98 9.82
CA ALA A 506 14.36 27.74 10.31
C ALA A 506 15.63 26.91 10.44
N THR A 507 15.51 25.58 10.53
CA THR A 507 16.65 24.70 10.69
C THR A 507 17.51 24.66 9.42
N ALA A 508 18.80 24.94 9.54
CA ALA A 508 19.72 24.90 8.42
C ALA A 508 19.74 23.53 7.74
N ALA A 509 19.68 23.48 6.40
CA ALA A 509 19.55 22.27 5.61
C ALA A 509 20.54 21.14 6.01
N GLY A 510 21.81 21.49 6.25
CA GLY A 510 22.82 20.50 6.67
C GLY A 510 22.57 19.90 8.06
N ARG A 511 22.03 20.69 9.01
CA ARG A 511 21.62 20.19 10.33
C ARG A 511 20.36 19.35 10.23
N SER A 512 19.38 19.84 9.48
CA SER A 512 18.13 19.13 9.22
C SER A 512 18.39 17.73 8.64
N ALA A 513 19.23 17.62 7.60
CA ALA A 513 19.58 16.34 7.00
C ALA A 513 20.25 15.39 8.01
N ARG A 514 21.21 15.91 8.80
CA ARG A 514 21.88 15.12 9.84
C ARG A 514 20.92 14.61 10.92
N TYR A 515 19.98 15.44 11.35
CA TYR A 515 18.99 15.07 12.36
C TYR A 515 18.00 14.06 11.82
N HIS A 516 17.54 14.19 10.57
CA HIS A 516 16.69 13.19 9.93
C HIS A 516 17.40 11.84 9.80
N LEU A 517 18.70 11.85 9.42
CA LEU A 517 19.47 10.62 9.36
C LEU A 517 19.64 9.95 10.73
N GLY A 518 19.96 10.72 11.76
CA GLY A 518 20.05 10.21 13.14
C GLY A 518 18.71 9.68 13.65
N ALA A 519 17.61 10.37 13.36
CA ALA A 519 16.26 9.93 13.70
C ALA A 519 15.90 8.61 12.99
N ALA A 520 16.25 8.48 11.71
CA ALA A 520 16.06 7.24 10.95
C ALA A 520 16.83 6.06 11.56
N GLN A 521 18.09 6.27 11.92
CA GLN A 521 18.93 5.25 12.54
C GLN A 521 18.40 4.85 13.92
N TRP A 522 18.00 5.83 14.76
CA TRP A 522 17.41 5.57 16.04
C TRP A 522 16.11 4.76 15.94
N LEU A 523 15.24 5.10 14.98
CA LEU A 523 13.98 4.40 14.75
C LEU A 523 14.22 2.99 14.20
N GLU A 524 15.11 2.83 13.21
CA GLU A 524 15.45 1.54 12.60
C GLU A 524 15.94 0.53 13.63
N ALA A 525 16.76 0.98 14.62
CA ALA A 525 17.28 0.12 15.68
C ALA A 525 16.20 -0.40 16.66
N ARG A 526 15.03 0.23 16.70
CA ARG A 526 13.92 -0.14 17.60
C ARG A 526 12.79 -0.91 16.91
N LEU A 527 12.73 -0.88 15.60
CA LEU A 527 11.69 -1.58 14.82
C LEU A 527 12.21 -2.95 14.38
N ASN A 528 11.71 -4.02 15.03
CA ASN A 528 12.06 -5.39 14.67
C ASN A 528 11.29 -5.88 13.43
N ASP A 529 9.98 -5.69 13.40
CA ASP A 529 9.14 -5.92 12.21
C ASP A 529 8.38 -4.64 11.90
N LYS A 530 8.73 -4.03 10.78
CA LYS A 530 8.25 -2.70 10.42
C LYS A 530 6.85 -2.81 9.82
N SER A 531 5.85 -2.18 10.42
CA SER A 531 4.56 -2.00 9.75
C SER A 531 4.74 -1.14 8.48
N GLU A 532 3.73 -1.08 7.64
CA GLU A 532 3.78 -0.27 6.41
C GLU A 532 3.95 1.21 6.71
N GLU A 533 3.20 1.71 7.69
CA GLU A 533 3.25 3.09 8.13
C GLU A 533 4.63 3.43 8.72
N GLN A 534 5.20 2.51 9.51
CA GLN A 534 6.54 2.68 10.06
C GLN A 534 7.60 2.65 8.97
N LEU A 535 7.43 1.82 7.95
CA LEU A 535 8.34 1.76 6.80
C LEU A 535 8.26 3.04 5.97
N GLU A 536 7.07 3.58 5.73
CA GLU A 536 6.86 4.84 5.03
C GLU A 536 7.50 6.01 5.80
N PHE A 537 7.26 6.09 7.11
CA PHE A 537 7.86 7.11 7.97
C PHE A 537 9.40 7.03 7.97
N LEU A 538 9.94 5.84 8.13
CA LEU A 538 11.39 5.58 8.08
C LEU A 538 11.99 5.97 6.73
N THR A 539 11.30 5.65 5.64
CA THR A 539 11.69 6.03 4.27
C THR A 539 11.80 7.54 4.14
N GLY A 540 10.78 8.28 4.60
CA GLY A 540 10.77 9.74 4.59
C GLY A 540 11.90 10.37 5.42
N LEU A 541 12.30 9.74 6.54
CA LEU A 541 13.43 10.18 7.33
C LEU A 541 14.77 9.96 6.59
N TYR A 542 14.98 8.80 5.96
CA TYR A 542 16.19 8.54 5.17
C TYR A 542 16.30 9.45 3.95
N GLU A 543 15.19 9.70 3.26
CA GLU A 543 15.15 10.59 2.09
C GLU A 543 15.57 12.01 2.47
N ARG A 544 14.95 12.57 3.53
CA ARG A 544 15.29 13.90 4.07
C ARG A 544 16.69 13.94 4.69
N GLY A 545 17.14 12.82 5.24
CA GLY A 545 18.49 12.65 5.77
C GLY A 545 19.57 12.50 4.71
N GLY A 546 19.21 12.33 3.43
CA GLY A 546 20.13 12.21 2.31
C GLY A 546 20.74 10.82 2.13
N ASP A 547 20.36 9.81 2.92
CA ASP A 547 20.78 8.42 2.72
C ASP A 547 19.90 7.75 1.67
N ARG A 548 20.20 8.07 0.40
CA ARG A 548 19.46 7.58 -0.76
C ARG A 548 19.46 6.06 -0.85
N ALA A 549 20.56 5.41 -0.46
CA ALA A 549 20.68 3.95 -0.54
C ALA A 549 19.72 3.25 0.45
N LYS A 550 19.62 3.74 1.70
CA LYS A 550 18.68 3.19 2.68
C LYS A 550 17.24 3.54 2.35
N ALA A 551 16.95 4.77 1.90
CA ALA A 551 15.63 5.16 1.42
C ALA A 551 15.16 4.23 0.28
N ALA A 552 16.04 3.99 -0.71
CA ALA A 552 15.76 3.06 -1.81
C ALA A 552 15.40 1.66 -1.29
N ARG A 553 16.19 1.11 -0.36
CA ARG A 553 15.92 -0.22 0.23
C ARG A 553 14.57 -0.29 0.93
N CYS A 554 14.19 0.77 1.65
CA CYS A 554 12.87 0.86 2.28
C CYS A 554 11.75 0.87 1.24
N TYR A 555 11.88 1.66 0.16
CA TYR A 555 10.93 1.64 -0.96
C TYR A 555 10.82 0.26 -1.60
N LEU A 556 11.95 -0.40 -1.88
CA LEU A 556 11.95 -1.74 -2.49
C LEU A 556 11.31 -2.79 -1.58
N LEU A 557 11.55 -2.71 -0.26
CA LEU A 557 10.89 -3.60 0.71
C LEU A 557 9.37 -3.36 0.74
N GLY A 558 8.94 -2.10 0.72
CA GLY A 558 7.52 -1.75 0.59
C GLY A 558 6.91 -2.27 -0.71
N ALA A 559 7.64 -2.13 -1.83
CA ALA A 559 7.23 -2.63 -3.13
C ALA A 559 7.10 -4.16 -3.17
N ASP A 560 8.03 -4.89 -2.55
CA ASP A 560 7.96 -6.35 -2.45
C ASP A 560 6.74 -6.80 -1.63
N ARG A 561 6.42 -6.10 -0.54
CA ARG A 561 5.20 -6.35 0.26
C ARG A 561 3.93 -6.05 -0.53
N ALA A 562 3.87 -4.91 -1.22
CA ALA A 562 2.74 -4.54 -2.07
C ALA A 562 2.56 -5.57 -3.21
N ARG A 563 3.65 -6.03 -3.83
CA ARG A 563 3.63 -7.10 -4.83
C ARG A 563 3.11 -8.42 -4.27
N ALA A 564 3.55 -8.81 -3.07
CA ALA A 564 3.07 -10.02 -2.39
C ALA A 564 1.57 -9.98 -2.10
N ARG A 565 0.99 -8.78 -1.92
CA ARG A 565 -0.45 -8.57 -1.73
C ARG A 565 -1.21 -8.33 -3.03
N TYR A 566 -0.54 -8.44 -4.18
CA TYR A 566 -1.11 -8.14 -5.50
C TYR A 566 -1.62 -6.70 -5.67
N ALA A 567 -1.07 -5.74 -4.90
CA ALA A 567 -1.33 -4.31 -5.04
C ALA A 567 -0.44 -3.73 -6.16
N GLY A 568 -0.78 -4.02 -7.42
CA GLY A 568 0.08 -3.77 -8.58
C GLY A 568 0.47 -2.30 -8.76
N ASP A 569 -0.49 -1.38 -8.68
CA ASP A 569 -0.25 0.06 -8.87
C ASP A 569 0.65 0.64 -7.76
N GLU A 570 0.42 0.21 -6.51
CA GLU A 570 1.23 0.61 -5.36
C GLU A 570 2.64 0.04 -5.48
N ALA A 571 2.78 -1.25 -5.79
CA ALA A 571 4.08 -1.89 -5.99
C ALA A 571 4.89 -1.19 -7.09
N ARG A 572 4.25 -0.87 -8.23
CA ARG A 572 4.85 -0.12 -9.31
C ARG A 572 5.40 1.22 -8.83
N GLY A 573 4.58 2.04 -8.17
CA GLY A 573 4.99 3.37 -7.70
C GLY A 573 6.16 3.31 -6.71
N LEU A 574 6.17 2.32 -5.83
CA LEU A 574 7.26 2.11 -4.87
C LEU A 574 8.54 1.60 -5.54
N TYR A 575 8.47 0.66 -6.51
CA TYR A 575 9.65 0.24 -7.28
C TYR A 575 10.25 1.40 -8.09
N GLU A 576 9.43 2.21 -8.76
CA GLU A 576 9.89 3.36 -9.54
C GLU A 576 10.61 4.39 -8.65
N ARG A 577 10.07 4.70 -7.47
CA ARG A 577 10.73 5.58 -6.49
C ARG A 577 12.03 4.98 -5.98
N GLY A 578 12.04 3.70 -5.62
CA GLY A 578 13.23 3.00 -5.18
C GLY A 578 14.34 3.01 -6.25
N LEU A 579 13.99 2.68 -7.49
CA LEU A 579 14.91 2.69 -8.64
C LEU A 579 15.53 4.08 -8.90
N ALA A 580 14.74 5.16 -8.75
CA ALA A 580 15.22 6.53 -8.93
C ALA A 580 16.27 6.96 -7.88
N LEU A 581 16.28 6.31 -6.72
CA LEU A 581 17.21 6.60 -5.63
C LEU A 581 18.48 5.74 -5.68
N LEU A 582 18.43 4.57 -6.33
CA LEU A 582 19.59 3.66 -6.43
C LEU A 582 20.72 4.26 -7.27
N GLY A 583 21.94 4.20 -6.73
CA GLY A 583 23.17 4.62 -7.41
C GLY A 583 23.75 3.55 -8.33
N GLU A 584 24.88 3.87 -8.97
CA GLU A 584 25.62 2.93 -9.84
C GLU A 584 26.17 1.73 -9.05
N HIS A 585 26.53 1.93 -7.79
CA HIS A 585 27.06 0.86 -6.93
C HIS A 585 25.99 -0.14 -6.45
N ASP A 586 24.71 0.18 -6.61
CA ASP A 586 23.61 -0.66 -6.20
C ASP A 586 23.07 -1.56 -7.34
N ALA A 587 23.90 -1.85 -8.34
CA ALA A 587 23.53 -2.62 -9.53
C ALA A 587 22.79 -3.95 -9.23
N PRO A 588 23.17 -4.77 -8.23
CA PRO A 588 22.41 -5.98 -7.89
C PRO A 588 20.96 -5.67 -7.46
N ALA A 589 20.78 -4.72 -6.56
CA ALA A 589 19.44 -4.31 -6.09
C ALA A 589 18.62 -3.70 -7.24
N LYS A 590 19.26 -2.94 -8.12
CA LYS A 590 18.60 -2.36 -9.30
C LYS A 590 18.13 -3.44 -10.28
N MET A 591 18.95 -4.48 -10.53
CA MET A 591 18.55 -5.60 -11.37
C MET A 591 17.38 -6.40 -10.75
N ASP A 592 17.36 -6.62 -9.43
CA ASP A 592 16.27 -7.29 -8.74
C ASP A 592 14.98 -6.46 -8.76
N ALA A 593 15.08 -5.16 -8.54
CA ALA A 593 13.95 -4.24 -8.62
C ALA A 593 13.37 -4.18 -10.05
N LEU A 594 14.20 -4.10 -11.09
CA LEU A 594 13.75 -4.14 -12.49
C LEU A 594 13.08 -5.47 -12.85
N HIS A 595 13.62 -6.59 -12.34
CA HIS A 595 12.99 -7.90 -12.48
C HIS A 595 11.59 -7.93 -11.89
N ASN A 596 11.46 -7.53 -10.63
CA ASN A 596 10.19 -7.57 -9.90
C ASN A 596 9.18 -6.56 -10.47
N LEU A 597 9.61 -5.36 -10.85
CA LEU A 597 8.77 -4.37 -11.52
C LEU A 597 8.29 -4.88 -12.88
N GLY A 598 9.16 -5.53 -13.65
CA GLY A 598 8.78 -6.15 -14.91
C GLY A 598 7.71 -7.24 -14.72
N ASP A 599 7.82 -8.05 -13.66
CA ASP A 599 6.80 -9.06 -13.33
C ASP A 599 5.46 -8.43 -12.94
N VAL A 600 5.46 -7.32 -12.17
CA VAL A 600 4.25 -6.56 -11.83
C VAL A 600 3.58 -5.99 -13.08
N LEU A 601 4.34 -5.32 -13.94
CA LEU A 601 3.83 -4.74 -15.19
C LEU A 601 3.23 -5.79 -16.12
N ASP A 602 3.86 -6.95 -16.19
CA ASP A 602 3.42 -8.07 -16.98
C ASP A 602 2.11 -8.68 -16.45
N LEU A 603 1.96 -8.77 -15.13
CA LEU A 603 0.74 -9.25 -14.47
C LEU A 603 -0.45 -8.31 -14.73
N VAL A 604 -0.24 -6.99 -14.68
CA VAL A 604 -1.30 -6.01 -14.98
C VAL A 604 -1.56 -5.83 -16.49
N GLY A 605 -0.80 -6.55 -17.35
CA GLY A 605 -1.01 -6.57 -18.80
C GLY A 605 -0.25 -5.47 -19.56
N GLU A 606 0.63 -4.73 -18.92
CA GLU A 606 1.49 -3.72 -19.55
C GLU A 606 2.76 -4.37 -20.16
N SER A 607 2.55 -5.31 -21.07
CA SER A 607 3.64 -6.14 -21.60
C SER A 607 4.78 -5.35 -22.26
N THR A 608 4.48 -4.19 -22.87
CA THR A 608 5.51 -3.35 -23.50
C THR A 608 6.43 -2.73 -22.44
N ALA A 609 5.84 -2.16 -21.38
CA ALA A 609 6.60 -1.61 -20.26
C ALA A 609 7.40 -2.70 -19.53
N ALA A 610 6.83 -3.89 -19.38
CA ALA A 610 7.55 -5.04 -18.80
C ALA A 610 8.80 -5.40 -19.62
N LEU A 611 8.67 -5.47 -20.96
CA LEU A 611 9.81 -5.73 -21.86
C LEU A 611 10.91 -4.66 -21.74
N GLU A 612 10.54 -3.39 -21.60
CA GLU A 612 11.49 -2.31 -21.38
C GLU A 612 12.28 -2.50 -20.07
N ARG A 613 11.59 -2.82 -18.97
CA ARG A 613 12.25 -3.07 -17.66
C ARG A 613 13.18 -4.28 -17.73
N PHE A 614 12.77 -5.37 -18.38
CA PHE A 614 13.63 -6.54 -18.56
C PHE A 614 14.83 -6.25 -19.51
N ALA A 615 14.65 -5.39 -20.50
CA ALA A 615 15.75 -4.95 -21.36
C ALA A 615 16.75 -4.08 -20.58
N GLU A 616 16.30 -3.20 -19.71
CA GLU A 616 17.17 -2.44 -18.81
C GLU A 616 17.94 -3.35 -17.84
N MET A 617 17.25 -4.35 -17.26
CA MET A 617 17.88 -5.38 -16.42
C MET A 617 18.98 -6.11 -17.20
N LEU A 618 18.70 -6.49 -18.45
CA LEU A 618 19.64 -7.17 -19.32
C LEU A 618 20.88 -6.31 -19.64
N ALA A 619 20.66 -5.03 -19.94
CA ALA A 619 21.75 -4.08 -20.20
C ALA A 619 22.68 -3.92 -18.98
N LEU A 620 22.09 -3.78 -17.79
CA LEU A 620 22.84 -3.73 -16.53
C LEU A 620 23.59 -5.03 -16.27
N ALA A 621 22.96 -6.18 -16.48
CA ALA A 621 23.60 -7.48 -16.29
C ALA A 621 24.84 -7.64 -17.19
N TRP A 622 24.77 -7.17 -18.44
CA TRP A 622 25.93 -7.13 -19.34
C TRP A 622 26.98 -6.15 -18.88
N GLN A 623 26.62 -4.97 -18.44
CA GLN A 623 27.57 -3.96 -17.94
C GLN A 623 28.38 -4.48 -16.75
N TYR A 624 27.80 -5.31 -15.89
CA TYR A 624 28.45 -5.86 -14.70
C TYR A 624 28.87 -7.33 -14.85
N ASP A 625 28.90 -7.87 -16.07
CA ASP A 625 29.27 -9.26 -16.41
C ASP A 625 28.50 -10.31 -15.57
N ASN A 626 27.24 -10.02 -15.24
CA ASN A 626 26.39 -10.91 -14.46
C ASN A 626 25.58 -11.85 -15.37
N GLN A 627 26.18 -12.97 -15.76
CA GLN A 627 25.59 -13.93 -16.69
C GLN A 627 24.28 -14.53 -16.16
N GLY A 628 24.18 -14.79 -14.84
CA GLY A 628 22.95 -15.32 -14.22
C GLY A 628 21.76 -14.35 -14.34
N LYS A 629 21.98 -13.05 -14.04
CA LYS A 629 20.93 -12.04 -14.21
C LYS A 629 20.60 -11.77 -15.67
N ALA A 630 21.56 -11.84 -16.57
CA ALA A 630 21.33 -11.73 -18.02
C ALA A 630 20.48 -12.91 -18.52
N GLY A 631 20.78 -14.13 -18.08
CA GLY A 631 19.97 -15.32 -18.37
C GLY A 631 18.53 -15.19 -17.85
N ALA A 632 18.36 -14.71 -16.61
CA ALA A 632 17.05 -14.47 -16.02
C ALA A 632 16.23 -13.42 -16.80
N ALA A 633 16.86 -12.31 -17.23
CA ALA A 633 16.22 -11.30 -18.07
C ALA A 633 15.75 -11.88 -19.41
N HIS A 634 16.59 -12.69 -20.08
CA HIS A 634 16.21 -13.38 -21.30
C HIS A 634 15.01 -14.33 -21.10
N ILE A 635 14.93 -15.08 -20.00
CA ILE A 635 13.75 -15.91 -19.66
C ILE A 635 12.50 -15.05 -19.53
N ARG A 636 12.59 -13.93 -18.83
CA ARG A 636 11.41 -13.03 -18.63
C ARG A 636 10.93 -12.45 -19.96
N ILE A 637 11.82 -11.95 -20.78
CA ILE A 637 11.49 -11.48 -22.12
C ILE A 637 10.84 -12.61 -22.93
N ALA A 638 11.41 -13.80 -22.91
CA ALA A 638 10.89 -14.96 -23.63
C ALA A 638 9.45 -15.33 -23.18
N ARG A 639 9.15 -15.25 -21.88
CA ARG A 639 7.81 -15.52 -21.34
C ARG A 639 6.78 -14.51 -21.80
N VAL A 640 7.12 -13.22 -21.85
CA VAL A 640 6.24 -12.16 -22.39
C VAL A 640 5.98 -12.41 -23.87
N LEU A 641 7.04 -12.60 -24.67
CA LEU A 641 6.93 -12.88 -26.12
C LEU A 641 6.11 -14.13 -26.41
N ARG A 642 6.27 -15.20 -25.62
CA ARG A 642 5.47 -16.42 -25.72
C ARG A 642 3.98 -16.16 -25.51
N ARG A 643 3.61 -15.33 -24.50
CA ARG A 643 2.20 -14.97 -24.27
C ARG A 643 1.62 -14.14 -25.42
N GLN A 644 2.43 -13.33 -26.05
CA GLN A 644 2.06 -12.59 -27.26
C GLN A 644 2.01 -13.49 -28.52
N GLY A 645 2.34 -14.79 -28.39
CA GLY A 645 2.39 -15.72 -29.51
C GLY A 645 3.62 -15.57 -30.41
N GLN A 646 4.61 -14.81 -29.99
CA GLN A 646 5.88 -14.61 -30.72
C GLN A 646 6.86 -15.72 -30.36
N TYR A 647 6.59 -16.93 -30.84
CA TYR A 647 7.31 -18.14 -30.41
C TYR A 647 8.76 -18.19 -30.90
N ASP A 648 9.07 -17.71 -32.13
CA ASP A 648 10.43 -17.72 -32.63
C ASP A 648 11.35 -16.74 -31.89
N PRO A 649 10.98 -15.47 -31.69
CA PRO A 649 11.72 -14.57 -30.81
C PRO A 649 11.85 -15.11 -29.37
N SER A 650 10.80 -15.69 -28.81
CA SER A 650 10.84 -16.31 -27.50
C SER A 650 11.91 -17.42 -27.44
N MET A 651 11.94 -18.31 -28.44
CA MET A 651 12.91 -19.41 -28.51
C MET A 651 14.35 -18.89 -28.64
N GLU A 652 14.56 -17.81 -29.37
CA GLU A 652 15.89 -17.19 -29.50
C GLU A 652 16.38 -16.67 -28.14
N HIS A 653 15.53 -15.97 -27.38
CA HIS A 653 15.88 -15.53 -26.04
C HIS A 653 16.15 -16.71 -25.08
N LEU A 654 15.39 -17.80 -25.18
CA LEU A 654 15.62 -19.00 -24.38
C LEU A 654 16.95 -19.68 -24.72
N ARG A 655 17.34 -19.75 -26.00
CA ARG A 655 18.68 -20.28 -26.38
C ARG A 655 19.79 -19.47 -25.74
N ARG A 656 19.70 -18.13 -25.79
CA ARG A 656 20.69 -17.24 -25.14
C ARG A 656 20.69 -17.41 -23.63
N ALA A 657 19.53 -17.55 -23.00
CA ALA A 657 19.45 -17.84 -21.56
C ALA A 657 20.17 -19.15 -21.22
N SER A 658 19.94 -20.22 -22.02
CA SER A 658 20.59 -21.51 -21.83
C SER A 658 22.12 -21.42 -21.90
N GLU A 659 22.64 -20.67 -22.91
CA GLU A 659 24.09 -20.44 -23.05
C GLU A 659 24.68 -19.70 -21.85
N LEU A 660 23.98 -18.67 -21.35
CA LEU A 660 24.41 -17.85 -20.22
C LEU A 660 24.42 -18.66 -18.92
N PHE A 661 23.37 -19.41 -18.65
CA PHE A 661 23.32 -20.27 -17.44
C PHE A 661 24.32 -21.41 -17.50
N THR A 662 24.60 -21.94 -18.69
CA THR A 662 25.65 -22.96 -18.86
C THR A 662 27.02 -22.36 -18.54
N ARG A 663 27.33 -21.13 -19.01
CA ARG A 663 28.58 -20.44 -18.67
C ARG A 663 28.68 -20.05 -17.21
N ALA A 664 27.54 -19.73 -16.59
CA ALA A 664 27.44 -19.40 -15.16
C ALA A 664 27.43 -20.65 -14.25
N GLU A 665 27.46 -21.87 -14.83
CA GLU A 665 27.28 -23.15 -14.11
C GLU A 665 26.00 -23.18 -13.27
N ASP A 666 24.96 -22.42 -13.69
CA ASP A 666 23.66 -22.38 -13.04
C ASP A 666 22.73 -23.48 -13.58
N GLU A 667 22.78 -24.64 -12.94
CA GLU A 667 21.95 -25.79 -13.28
C GLU A 667 20.45 -25.53 -13.07
N ARG A 668 20.06 -24.66 -12.08
CA ARG A 668 18.67 -24.26 -11.86
C ARG A 668 18.14 -23.39 -12.98
N GLY A 669 18.91 -22.39 -13.39
CA GLY A 669 18.59 -21.53 -14.52
C GLY A 669 18.48 -22.33 -15.82
N THR A 670 19.42 -23.26 -16.05
CA THR A 670 19.39 -24.18 -17.20
C THR A 670 18.12 -25.04 -17.22
N ALA A 671 17.76 -25.67 -16.12
CA ALA A 671 16.53 -26.46 -16.01
C ALA A 671 15.25 -25.66 -16.24
N SER A 672 15.20 -24.42 -15.72
CA SER A 672 14.08 -23.51 -15.95
C SER A 672 13.96 -23.13 -17.43
N THR A 673 15.10 -22.87 -18.09
CA THR A 673 15.14 -22.54 -19.52
C THR A 673 14.65 -23.69 -20.38
N LEU A 674 15.07 -24.93 -20.09
CA LEU A 674 14.59 -26.13 -20.79
C LEU A 674 13.08 -26.31 -20.64
N ASP A 675 12.54 -26.09 -19.44
CA ASP A 675 11.06 -26.13 -19.26
C ASP A 675 10.34 -25.05 -20.08
N ASP A 676 10.87 -23.84 -20.12
CA ASP A 676 10.27 -22.78 -20.95
C ASP A 676 10.39 -23.07 -22.47
N MET A 677 11.48 -23.70 -22.93
CA MET A 677 11.61 -24.22 -24.30
C MET A 677 10.56 -25.30 -24.57
N GLY A 678 10.39 -26.23 -23.63
CA GLY A 678 9.34 -27.26 -23.70
C GLY A 678 7.95 -26.65 -23.83
N ARG A 679 7.65 -25.59 -23.07
CA ARG A 679 6.39 -24.86 -23.14
C ARG A 679 6.15 -24.18 -24.49
N VAL A 680 7.19 -23.61 -25.11
CA VAL A 680 7.08 -23.04 -26.47
C VAL A 680 6.74 -24.14 -27.49
N HIS A 681 7.45 -25.30 -27.43
CA HIS A 681 7.18 -26.44 -28.32
C HIS A 681 5.78 -27.01 -28.08
N TRP A 682 5.33 -27.11 -26.83
CA TRP A 682 3.97 -27.53 -26.50
C TRP A 682 2.91 -26.63 -27.12
N LEU A 683 3.04 -25.32 -27.03
CA LEU A 683 2.10 -24.36 -27.63
C LEU A 683 2.10 -24.40 -29.14
N ARG A 684 3.19 -24.82 -29.77
CA ARG A 684 3.30 -25.08 -31.21
C ARG A 684 2.76 -26.44 -31.66
N GLY A 685 2.28 -27.27 -30.73
CA GLY A 685 1.88 -28.64 -31.02
C GLY A 685 3.02 -29.61 -31.29
N ALA A 686 4.26 -29.21 -31.13
CA ALA A 686 5.45 -30.05 -31.26
C ALA A 686 5.66 -30.87 -30.00
N TYR A 687 4.73 -31.78 -29.69
CA TYR A 687 4.61 -32.48 -28.40
C TYR A 687 5.80 -33.40 -28.11
N GLY A 688 6.37 -34.06 -29.10
CA GLY A 688 7.59 -34.86 -28.94
C GLY A 688 8.76 -34.03 -28.41
N GLN A 689 9.04 -32.90 -29.07
CA GLN A 689 10.09 -31.97 -28.64
C GLN A 689 9.79 -31.36 -27.27
N ALA A 690 8.51 -31.04 -27.00
CA ALA A 690 8.09 -30.54 -25.70
C ALA A 690 8.41 -31.53 -24.56
N LEU A 691 8.06 -32.81 -24.75
CA LEU A 691 8.35 -33.89 -23.81
C LEU A 691 9.86 -34.05 -23.60
N ASP A 692 10.68 -34.00 -24.66
CA ASP A 692 12.11 -34.11 -24.59
C ASP A 692 12.73 -33.01 -23.73
N PHE A 693 12.34 -31.75 -23.95
CA PHE A 693 12.81 -30.62 -23.16
C PHE A 693 12.34 -30.70 -21.69
N HIS A 694 11.10 -31.05 -21.43
CA HIS A 694 10.59 -31.22 -20.06
C HIS A 694 11.25 -32.38 -19.33
N ARG A 695 11.56 -33.49 -20.01
CA ARG A 695 12.32 -34.62 -19.45
C ARG A 695 13.76 -34.24 -19.10
N GLN A 696 14.42 -33.47 -19.97
CA GLN A 696 15.77 -32.93 -19.68
C GLN A 696 15.73 -32.01 -18.45
N ALA A 697 14.74 -31.11 -18.36
CA ALA A 697 14.54 -30.26 -17.20
C ALA A 697 14.30 -31.08 -15.91
N LEU A 698 13.46 -32.11 -16.02
CA LEU A 698 13.16 -33.03 -14.93
C LEU A 698 14.40 -33.77 -14.43
N ALA A 699 15.21 -34.29 -15.36
CA ALA A 699 16.46 -34.99 -15.04
C ALA A 699 17.43 -34.07 -14.26
N LYS A 700 17.62 -32.83 -14.72
CA LYS A 700 18.45 -31.84 -14.01
C LYS A 700 17.91 -31.52 -12.63
N ARG A 701 16.60 -31.28 -12.49
CA ARG A 701 15.96 -30.99 -11.20
C ARG A 701 16.04 -32.16 -10.22
N LYS A 702 15.95 -33.41 -10.71
CA LYS A 702 16.18 -34.63 -9.91
C LYS A 702 17.63 -34.68 -9.42
N ALA A 703 18.61 -34.31 -10.26
CA ALA A 703 20.03 -34.28 -9.88
C ALA A 703 20.31 -33.19 -8.80
N ILE A 704 19.62 -32.03 -8.88
CA ILE A 704 19.72 -30.94 -7.89
C ILE A 704 18.98 -31.31 -6.57
N GLY A 705 17.98 -32.20 -6.63
CA GLY A 705 17.13 -32.56 -5.49
C GLY A 705 16.03 -31.52 -5.18
N ASP A 706 15.72 -30.63 -6.11
CA ASP A 706 14.68 -29.60 -5.94
C ASP A 706 13.28 -30.21 -6.15
N ARG A 707 12.69 -30.72 -5.08
CA ARG A 707 11.40 -31.41 -5.09
C ARG A 707 10.24 -30.56 -5.62
N ARG A 708 10.24 -29.26 -5.31
CA ARG A 708 9.19 -28.34 -5.80
C ARG A 708 9.26 -28.19 -7.33
N SER A 709 10.45 -27.96 -7.86
CA SER A 709 10.66 -27.83 -9.30
C SER A 709 10.50 -29.18 -10.03
N ILE A 710 10.79 -30.31 -9.40
CA ILE A 710 10.48 -31.65 -9.94
C ILE A 710 8.97 -31.77 -10.18
N ALA A 711 8.14 -31.44 -9.19
CA ALA A 711 6.69 -31.46 -9.34
C ALA A 711 6.19 -30.53 -10.47
N LEU A 712 6.85 -29.40 -10.69
CA LEU A 712 6.53 -28.50 -11.81
C LEU A 712 6.83 -29.16 -13.17
N SER A 713 8.00 -29.83 -13.34
CA SER A 713 8.31 -30.54 -14.59
C SER A 713 7.33 -31.70 -14.85
N LEU A 714 6.96 -32.45 -13.82
CA LEU A 714 5.97 -33.51 -13.92
C LEU A 714 4.62 -32.95 -14.39
N ALA A 715 4.18 -31.84 -13.81
CA ALA A 715 2.95 -31.16 -14.24
C ALA A 715 3.03 -30.68 -15.68
N ASN A 716 4.15 -30.15 -16.15
CA ASN A 716 4.33 -29.74 -17.54
C ASN A 716 4.26 -30.92 -18.49
N ILE A 717 4.90 -32.07 -18.16
CA ILE A 717 4.80 -33.31 -18.91
C ILE A 717 3.33 -33.80 -18.95
N GLY A 718 2.66 -33.75 -17.81
CA GLY A 718 1.23 -34.13 -17.71
C GLY A 718 0.34 -33.28 -18.61
N ARG A 719 0.58 -31.97 -18.74
CA ARG A 719 -0.17 -31.08 -19.62
C ARG A 719 0.03 -31.43 -21.10
N VAL A 720 1.25 -31.75 -21.52
CA VAL A 720 1.50 -32.21 -22.89
C VAL A 720 0.74 -33.50 -23.15
N HIS A 721 0.73 -34.47 -22.22
CA HIS A 721 -0.04 -35.72 -22.37
C HIS A 721 -1.56 -35.48 -22.38
N LEU A 722 -2.06 -34.51 -21.58
CA LEU A 722 -3.47 -34.15 -21.58
C LEU A 722 -3.91 -33.61 -22.96
N ASP A 723 -3.19 -32.67 -23.52
CA ASP A 723 -3.53 -32.06 -24.79
C ASP A 723 -3.33 -33.03 -26.02
N SER A 724 -2.44 -34.00 -25.85
CA SER A 724 -2.31 -35.08 -26.82
C SER A 724 -3.40 -36.17 -26.69
N GLY A 725 -4.29 -36.08 -25.71
CA GLY A 725 -5.35 -37.08 -25.47
C GLY A 725 -4.86 -38.33 -24.72
N ASN A 726 -3.62 -38.38 -24.26
CA ASN A 726 -3.10 -39.48 -23.45
C ASN A 726 -3.46 -39.30 -21.95
N PHE A 727 -4.76 -39.41 -21.66
CA PHE A 727 -5.29 -39.13 -20.30
C PHE A 727 -4.69 -40.02 -19.21
N LYS A 728 -4.33 -41.27 -19.55
CA LYS A 728 -3.72 -42.20 -18.59
C LYS A 728 -2.32 -41.71 -18.16
N ALA A 729 -1.49 -41.30 -19.10
CA ALA A 729 -0.18 -40.76 -18.82
C ALA A 729 -0.27 -39.39 -18.10
N ALA A 730 -1.16 -38.49 -18.55
CA ALA A 730 -1.40 -37.23 -17.88
C ALA A 730 -1.77 -37.41 -16.41
N MET A 731 -2.71 -38.30 -16.12
CA MET A 731 -3.15 -38.61 -14.76
C MET A 731 -2.03 -39.15 -13.89
N ALA A 732 -1.15 -40.02 -14.46
CA ALA A 732 0.00 -40.57 -13.71
C ALA A 732 0.98 -39.44 -13.30
N GLN A 733 1.31 -38.53 -14.24
CA GLN A 733 2.23 -37.42 -14.00
C GLN A 733 1.65 -36.40 -13.00
N PHE A 734 0.37 -36.07 -13.12
CA PHE A 734 -0.26 -35.14 -12.17
C PHE A 734 -0.43 -35.72 -10.76
N ARG A 735 -0.67 -37.02 -10.63
CA ARG A 735 -0.70 -37.71 -9.32
C ARG A 735 0.70 -37.70 -8.67
N GLU A 736 1.75 -38.05 -9.42
CA GLU A 736 3.12 -38.01 -8.91
C GLU A 736 3.49 -36.58 -8.45
N ALA A 737 3.09 -35.54 -9.22
CA ALA A 737 3.28 -34.17 -8.85
C ALA A 737 2.49 -33.79 -7.58
N LEU A 738 1.24 -34.25 -7.45
CA LEU A 738 0.40 -34.01 -6.28
C LEU A 738 0.98 -34.62 -5.02
N ASP A 739 1.39 -35.89 -5.10
CA ASP A 739 1.97 -36.60 -3.98
C ASP A 739 3.26 -35.92 -3.50
N LEU A 740 4.13 -35.54 -4.45
CA LEU A 740 5.37 -34.82 -4.12
C LEU A 740 5.11 -33.46 -3.48
N ARG A 741 4.09 -32.72 -3.94
CA ARG A 741 3.69 -31.43 -3.36
C ARG A 741 3.10 -31.55 -1.96
N ARG A 742 2.31 -32.62 -1.73
CA ARG A 742 1.81 -32.95 -0.38
C ARG A 742 2.96 -33.31 0.57
N ASP A 743 3.93 -34.09 0.12
CA ASP A 743 5.10 -34.49 0.90
C ASP A 743 5.98 -33.30 1.37
N ILE A 744 6.00 -32.20 0.61
CA ILE A 744 6.79 -31.00 0.93
C ILE A 744 5.94 -29.85 1.48
N ASP A 745 4.67 -30.10 1.79
CA ASP A 745 3.69 -29.11 2.24
C ASP A 745 3.56 -27.90 1.32
N ASP A 746 3.69 -28.11 0.00
CA ASP A 746 3.47 -27.07 -1.02
C ASP A 746 1.98 -26.94 -1.32
N ARG A 747 1.24 -26.29 -0.42
CA ARG A 747 -0.23 -26.18 -0.49
C ARG A 747 -0.73 -25.49 -1.75
N SER A 748 -0.07 -24.41 -2.19
CA SER A 748 -0.40 -23.75 -3.48
C SER A 748 -0.16 -24.68 -4.67
N GLY A 749 0.94 -25.43 -4.64
CA GLY A 749 1.19 -26.48 -5.63
C GLY A 749 0.13 -27.61 -5.61
N VAL A 750 -0.37 -28.00 -4.46
CA VAL A 750 -1.47 -28.97 -4.33
C VAL A 750 -2.72 -28.48 -5.07
N VAL A 751 -3.12 -27.22 -4.87
CA VAL A 751 -4.23 -26.57 -5.60
C VAL A 751 -4.04 -26.70 -7.10
N GLN A 752 -2.84 -26.40 -7.61
CA GLN A 752 -2.52 -26.51 -9.01
C GLN A 752 -2.64 -27.95 -9.53
N SER A 753 -2.12 -28.96 -8.78
CA SER A 753 -2.21 -30.37 -9.19
C SER A 753 -3.64 -30.88 -9.20
N LEU A 754 -4.46 -30.48 -8.23
CA LEU A 754 -5.90 -30.81 -8.21
C LEU A 754 -6.63 -30.22 -9.42
N SER A 755 -6.32 -28.95 -9.77
CA SER A 755 -6.85 -28.29 -10.96
C SER A 755 -6.41 -28.97 -12.25
N ASP A 756 -5.18 -29.44 -12.35
CA ASP A 756 -4.65 -30.16 -13.50
C ASP A 756 -5.36 -31.56 -13.64
N LEU A 757 -5.57 -32.30 -12.53
CA LEU A 757 -6.33 -33.53 -12.51
C LEU A 757 -7.81 -33.33 -12.88
N ALA A 758 -8.42 -32.24 -12.39
CA ALA A 758 -9.77 -31.86 -12.80
C ALA A 758 -9.86 -31.62 -14.31
N GLY A 759 -8.83 -30.98 -14.90
CA GLY A 759 -8.72 -30.82 -16.35
C GLY A 759 -8.73 -32.13 -17.12
N VAL A 760 -8.06 -33.21 -16.59
CA VAL A 760 -8.09 -34.55 -17.21
C VAL A 760 -9.49 -35.14 -17.15
N HIS A 761 -10.14 -35.09 -15.99
CA HIS A 761 -11.50 -35.62 -15.83
C HIS A 761 -12.52 -34.84 -16.68
N GLY A 762 -12.37 -33.51 -16.78
CA GLY A 762 -13.21 -32.69 -17.66
C GLY A 762 -13.03 -33.03 -19.14
N ALA A 763 -11.78 -33.26 -19.59
CA ALA A 763 -11.50 -33.66 -20.96
C ALA A 763 -12.05 -35.06 -21.31
N ASP A 764 -12.10 -35.96 -20.30
CA ASP A 764 -12.71 -37.30 -20.43
C ASP A 764 -14.24 -37.27 -20.24
N GLY A 765 -14.86 -36.11 -20.09
CA GLY A 765 -16.31 -35.93 -19.93
C GLY A 765 -16.84 -36.16 -18.51
N ASN A 766 -15.99 -36.48 -17.55
CA ASN A 766 -16.37 -36.72 -16.15
C ASN A 766 -16.39 -35.41 -15.37
N HIS A 767 -17.31 -34.50 -15.70
CA HIS A 767 -17.42 -33.18 -15.11
C HIS A 767 -17.73 -33.22 -13.60
N ALA A 768 -18.47 -34.22 -13.12
CA ALA A 768 -18.78 -34.35 -11.70
C ALA A 768 -17.51 -34.63 -10.85
N MET A 769 -16.61 -35.50 -11.35
CA MET A 769 -15.33 -35.75 -10.67
C MET A 769 -14.42 -34.52 -10.75
N ALA A 770 -14.42 -33.84 -11.89
CA ALA A 770 -13.67 -32.58 -12.02
C ALA A 770 -14.12 -31.53 -10.99
N LEU A 771 -15.43 -31.36 -10.78
CA LEU A 771 -15.99 -30.48 -9.76
C LEU A 771 -15.54 -30.86 -8.34
N GLY A 772 -15.56 -32.16 -7.99
CA GLY A 772 -15.10 -32.62 -6.67
C GLY A 772 -13.66 -32.24 -6.39
N LEU A 773 -12.76 -32.38 -7.37
CA LEU A 773 -11.34 -31.98 -7.26
C LEU A 773 -11.17 -30.45 -7.17
N LEU A 774 -11.97 -29.71 -7.92
CA LEU A 774 -11.94 -28.24 -7.88
C LEU A 774 -12.54 -27.71 -6.57
N ASP A 775 -13.51 -28.41 -5.96
CA ASP A 775 -14.02 -28.05 -4.63
C ASP A 775 -12.96 -28.26 -3.54
N GLU A 776 -12.17 -29.36 -3.61
CA GLU A 776 -11.00 -29.57 -2.74
C GLU A 776 -9.96 -28.47 -2.96
N ALA A 777 -9.64 -28.17 -4.22
CA ALA A 777 -8.70 -27.09 -4.57
C ALA A 777 -9.17 -25.72 -4.07
N ARG A 778 -10.47 -25.41 -4.22
CA ARG A 778 -11.09 -24.18 -3.71
C ARG A 778 -10.97 -24.06 -2.20
N ALA A 779 -11.23 -25.12 -1.46
CA ALA A 779 -11.12 -25.13 0.00
C ALA A 779 -9.69 -24.80 0.43
N ILE A 780 -8.69 -25.46 -0.17
CA ILE A 780 -7.27 -25.23 0.13
C ILE A 780 -6.84 -23.80 -0.27
N ALA A 781 -7.18 -23.36 -1.49
CA ALA A 781 -6.84 -22.01 -1.96
C ALA A 781 -7.45 -20.92 -1.07
N THR A 782 -8.66 -21.14 -0.56
CA THR A 782 -9.33 -20.23 0.38
C THR A 782 -8.61 -20.23 1.73
N GLU A 783 -8.22 -21.39 2.24
CA GLU A 783 -7.55 -21.53 3.53
C GLU A 783 -6.16 -20.87 3.54
N ILE A 784 -5.39 -21.01 2.44
CA ILE A 784 -4.05 -20.39 2.33
C ILE A 784 -4.10 -18.94 1.83
N GLY A 785 -5.28 -18.41 1.49
CA GLY A 785 -5.45 -17.06 0.96
C GLY A 785 -4.91 -16.85 -0.47
N ASP A 786 -4.63 -17.92 -1.24
CA ASP A 786 -4.12 -17.82 -2.62
C ASP A 786 -5.23 -17.39 -3.58
N LYS A 787 -5.44 -16.09 -3.70
CA LYS A 787 -6.51 -15.50 -4.51
C LYS A 787 -6.34 -15.73 -6.00
N LEU A 788 -5.09 -15.79 -6.47
CA LEU A 788 -4.83 -16.05 -7.89
C LEU A 788 -5.25 -17.48 -8.25
N ALA A 789 -4.79 -18.46 -7.47
CA ALA A 789 -5.20 -19.84 -7.64
C ALA A 789 -6.72 -20.02 -7.44
N LEU A 790 -7.32 -19.30 -6.47
CA LEU A 790 -8.76 -19.32 -6.25
C LEU A 790 -9.55 -18.80 -7.46
N ALA A 791 -9.10 -17.71 -8.09
CA ALA A 791 -9.74 -17.18 -9.30
C ALA A 791 -9.71 -18.17 -10.46
N GLU A 792 -8.57 -18.85 -10.69
CA GLU A 792 -8.45 -19.90 -11.70
C GLU A 792 -9.32 -21.12 -11.39
N VAL A 793 -9.32 -21.58 -10.13
CA VAL A 793 -10.15 -22.72 -9.68
C VAL A 793 -11.64 -22.43 -9.86
N LEU A 794 -12.11 -21.27 -9.42
CA LEU A 794 -13.51 -20.86 -9.57
C LEU A 794 -13.91 -20.72 -11.06
N SER A 795 -13.03 -20.18 -11.90
CA SER A 795 -13.26 -20.07 -13.34
C SER A 795 -13.44 -21.45 -13.98
N ARG A 796 -12.62 -22.43 -13.62
CA ARG A 796 -12.73 -23.83 -14.09
C ARG A 796 -13.94 -24.54 -13.50
N ALA A 797 -14.21 -24.35 -12.20
CA ALA A 797 -15.38 -24.93 -11.53
C ALA A 797 -16.69 -24.44 -12.18
N GLY A 798 -16.78 -23.17 -12.53
CA GLY A 798 -17.94 -22.63 -13.25
C GLY A 798 -18.17 -23.29 -14.62
N GLU A 799 -17.12 -23.62 -15.37
CA GLU A 799 -17.24 -24.35 -16.63
C GLU A 799 -17.83 -25.75 -16.42
N HIS A 800 -17.31 -26.49 -15.44
CA HIS A 800 -17.77 -27.86 -15.18
C HIS A 800 -19.14 -27.87 -14.52
N ALA A 801 -19.47 -26.90 -13.66
CA ALA A 801 -20.82 -26.73 -13.11
C ALA A 801 -21.87 -26.47 -14.19
N ALA A 802 -21.55 -25.64 -15.19
CA ALA A 802 -22.41 -25.44 -16.33
C ALA A 802 -22.63 -26.76 -17.15
N ALA A 803 -21.58 -27.55 -17.32
CA ALA A 803 -21.64 -28.81 -18.05
C ALA A 803 -22.50 -29.89 -17.34
N VAL A 804 -22.59 -29.90 -16.02
CA VAL A 804 -23.49 -30.81 -15.25
C VAL A 804 -24.89 -30.23 -15.02
N GLY A 805 -25.18 -29.03 -15.57
CA GLY A 805 -26.50 -28.37 -15.46
C GLY A 805 -26.68 -27.48 -14.20
N GLU A 806 -25.68 -27.30 -13.35
CA GLU A 806 -25.72 -26.45 -12.17
C GLU A 806 -25.52 -24.97 -12.52
N SER A 807 -26.37 -24.41 -13.39
CA SER A 807 -26.19 -23.08 -13.98
C SER A 807 -26.07 -21.96 -12.94
N SER A 808 -26.82 -22.02 -11.84
CA SER A 808 -26.75 -21.00 -10.77
C SER A 808 -25.40 -20.98 -10.08
N ARG A 809 -24.84 -22.16 -9.77
CA ARG A 809 -23.50 -22.32 -9.22
C ARG A 809 -22.45 -21.85 -10.20
N ALA A 810 -22.57 -22.27 -11.46
CA ALA A 810 -21.64 -21.88 -12.52
C ALA A 810 -21.49 -20.37 -12.62
N LEU A 811 -22.59 -19.64 -12.67
CA LEU A 811 -22.57 -18.18 -12.77
C LEU A 811 -22.07 -17.49 -11.49
N ALA A 812 -22.37 -18.06 -10.31
CA ALA A 812 -21.86 -17.53 -9.04
C ALA A 812 -20.34 -17.70 -8.95
N ASP A 813 -19.80 -18.89 -9.25
CA ASP A 813 -18.36 -19.17 -9.27
C ASP A 813 -17.64 -18.28 -10.29
N LEU A 814 -18.18 -18.12 -11.50
CA LEU A 814 -17.63 -17.26 -12.54
C LEU A 814 -17.71 -15.77 -12.19
N ALA A 815 -18.77 -15.32 -11.53
CA ALA A 815 -18.87 -13.94 -11.05
C ALA A 815 -17.77 -13.65 -10.02
N ARG A 816 -17.57 -14.57 -9.08
CA ARG A 816 -16.51 -14.45 -8.08
C ARG A 816 -15.11 -14.54 -8.69
N ALA A 817 -14.89 -15.41 -9.68
CA ALA A 817 -13.63 -15.49 -10.43
C ALA A 817 -13.31 -14.16 -11.13
N LYS A 818 -14.30 -13.55 -11.81
CA LYS A 818 -14.16 -12.25 -12.48
C LYS A 818 -13.83 -11.13 -11.50
N GLU A 819 -14.47 -11.12 -10.34
CA GLU A 819 -14.20 -10.13 -9.29
C GLU A 819 -12.75 -10.25 -8.79
N LEU A 820 -12.32 -11.45 -8.43
CA LEU A 820 -10.95 -11.71 -7.98
C LEU A 820 -9.93 -11.35 -9.07
N ALA A 821 -10.11 -11.81 -10.29
CA ALA A 821 -9.19 -11.52 -11.40
C ALA A 821 -9.09 -10.01 -11.69
N ARG A 822 -10.20 -9.27 -11.58
CA ARG A 822 -10.19 -7.81 -11.71
C ARG A 822 -9.41 -7.13 -10.58
N THR A 823 -9.61 -7.59 -9.35
CA THR A 823 -8.91 -7.05 -8.17
C THR A 823 -7.41 -7.31 -8.23
N LEU A 824 -7.01 -8.47 -8.74
CA LEU A 824 -5.61 -8.88 -8.89
C LEU A 824 -4.93 -8.29 -10.12
N GLY A 825 -5.68 -7.67 -11.01
CA GLY A 825 -5.18 -7.18 -12.30
C GLY A 825 -4.91 -8.29 -13.33
N ASP A 826 -5.28 -9.55 -13.05
CA ASP A 826 -5.06 -10.65 -13.98
C ASP A 826 -6.08 -10.61 -15.13
N ARG A 827 -5.71 -9.94 -16.19
CA ARG A 827 -6.54 -9.76 -17.37
C ARG A 827 -6.75 -11.05 -18.17
N VAL A 828 -5.82 -12.01 -18.08
CA VAL A 828 -5.94 -13.29 -18.80
C VAL A 828 -7.00 -14.17 -18.16
N VAL A 829 -6.94 -14.36 -16.84
CA VAL A 829 -7.97 -15.09 -16.08
C VAL A 829 -9.32 -14.38 -16.19
N LEU A 830 -9.33 -13.04 -16.18
CA LEU A 830 -10.55 -12.25 -16.34
C LEU A 830 -11.21 -12.49 -17.72
N ALA A 831 -10.43 -12.44 -18.82
CA ALA A 831 -10.94 -12.69 -20.16
C ALA A 831 -11.49 -14.12 -20.32
N ASP A 832 -10.80 -15.13 -19.80
CA ASP A 832 -11.23 -16.52 -19.87
C ASP A 832 -12.47 -16.78 -18.99
N SER A 833 -12.56 -16.14 -17.81
CA SER A 833 -13.78 -16.21 -16.98
C SER A 833 -15.00 -15.58 -17.65
N HIS A 834 -14.83 -14.49 -18.38
CA HIS A 834 -15.89 -13.89 -19.20
C HIS A 834 -16.29 -14.84 -20.34
N ARG A 835 -15.33 -15.47 -21.04
CA ARG A 835 -15.60 -16.46 -22.10
C ARG A 835 -16.38 -17.66 -21.56
N ARG A 836 -16.00 -18.22 -20.42
CA ARG A 836 -16.71 -19.33 -19.76
C ARG A 836 -18.10 -18.92 -19.28
N ALA A 837 -18.25 -17.68 -18.77
CA ALA A 837 -19.55 -17.14 -18.42
C ALA A 837 -20.47 -17.03 -19.65
N ALA A 838 -19.92 -16.62 -20.80
CA ALA A 838 -20.70 -16.62 -22.07
C ALA A 838 -21.18 -18.02 -22.45
N LEU A 839 -20.36 -19.06 -22.28
CA LEU A 839 -20.77 -20.45 -22.54
C LEU A 839 -21.84 -20.93 -21.54
N ALA A 840 -21.73 -20.58 -20.28
CA ALA A 840 -22.71 -20.89 -19.24
C ALA A 840 -24.07 -20.21 -19.51
N GLU A 841 -24.06 -18.94 -19.94
CA GLU A 841 -25.26 -18.19 -20.30
C GLU A 841 -25.88 -18.72 -21.60
N LEU A 842 -25.05 -19.11 -22.57
CA LEU A 842 -25.50 -19.75 -23.79
C LEU A 842 -26.21 -21.09 -23.51
N ALA A 843 -25.65 -21.92 -22.61
CA ALA A 843 -26.26 -23.18 -22.19
C ALA A 843 -27.60 -22.95 -21.44
N ARG A 844 -27.74 -21.84 -20.70
CA ARG A 844 -28.99 -21.45 -20.06
C ARG A 844 -30.03 -20.85 -21.02
N GLY A 845 -29.61 -20.44 -22.21
CA GLY A 845 -30.47 -19.81 -23.22
C GLY A 845 -30.57 -18.29 -23.12
N ASP A 846 -29.81 -17.63 -22.23
CA ASP A 846 -29.74 -16.16 -22.17
C ASP A 846 -28.72 -15.61 -23.17
N LEU A 847 -29.19 -15.51 -24.43
CA LEU A 847 -28.33 -15.08 -25.53
C LEU A 847 -27.85 -13.64 -25.39
N ALA A 848 -28.60 -12.76 -24.69
CA ALA A 848 -28.22 -11.39 -24.48
C ALA A 848 -27.08 -11.28 -23.45
N ALA A 849 -27.15 -12.06 -22.37
CA ALA A 849 -26.07 -12.15 -21.38
C ALA A 849 -24.82 -12.77 -22.00
N ALA A 850 -24.97 -13.88 -22.76
CA ALA A 850 -23.86 -14.53 -23.44
C ALA A 850 -23.11 -13.57 -24.39
N GLU A 851 -23.83 -12.76 -25.14
CA GLU A 851 -23.23 -11.75 -26.04
C GLU A 851 -22.47 -10.66 -25.29
N ARG A 852 -23.00 -10.19 -24.16
CA ARG A 852 -22.28 -9.21 -23.31
C ARG A 852 -20.98 -9.78 -22.77
N GLU A 853 -21.04 -10.99 -22.24
CA GLU A 853 -19.89 -11.68 -21.66
C GLU A 853 -18.79 -11.94 -22.70
N VAL A 854 -19.13 -12.42 -23.87
CA VAL A 854 -18.12 -12.69 -24.90
C VAL A 854 -17.52 -11.41 -25.48
N ARG A 855 -18.27 -10.31 -25.52
CA ARG A 855 -17.76 -9.00 -25.93
C ARG A 855 -16.68 -8.52 -24.95
N TRP A 856 -16.91 -8.67 -23.64
CA TRP A 856 -15.90 -8.37 -22.62
C TRP A 856 -14.66 -9.26 -22.77
N ALA A 857 -14.84 -10.57 -23.02
CA ALA A 857 -13.72 -11.47 -23.23
C ALA A 857 -12.83 -11.04 -24.40
N LEU A 858 -13.44 -10.62 -25.53
CA LEU A 858 -12.73 -10.12 -26.72
C LEU A 858 -12.00 -8.81 -26.41
N GLN A 859 -12.70 -7.82 -25.84
CA GLN A 859 -12.13 -6.51 -25.53
C GLN A 859 -10.92 -6.62 -24.58
N ILE A 860 -11.04 -7.44 -23.54
CA ILE A 860 -9.93 -7.64 -22.58
C ILE A 860 -8.77 -8.38 -23.28
N GLY A 861 -9.05 -9.45 -24.04
CA GLY A 861 -8.04 -10.18 -24.80
C GLY A 861 -7.27 -9.30 -25.79
N GLU A 862 -7.97 -8.41 -26.50
CA GLU A 862 -7.36 -7.42 -27.41
C GLU A 862 -6.47 -6.43 -26.66
N SER A 863 -6.92 -5.94 -25.48
CA SER A 863 -6.15 -4.98 -24.69
C SER A 863 -4.80 -5.51 -24.18
N VAL A 864 -4.69 -6.83 -23.98
CA VAL A 864 -3.43 -7.49 -23.56
C VAL A 864 -2.68 -8.17 -24.70
N GLY A 865 -3.21 -8.11 -25.92
CA GLY A 865 -2.62 -8.74 -27.10
C GLY A 865 -2.57 -10.27 -27.03
N ALA A 866 -3.44 -10.90 -26.22
CA ALA A 866 -3.45 -12.34 -25.98
C ALA A 866 -4.18 -13.08 -27.13
N ARG A 867 -3.51 -13.32 -28.24
CA ARG A 867 -4.12 -13.81 -29.47
C ARG A 867 -4.78 -15.19 -29.35
N VAL A 868 -4.24 -16.13 -28.58
CA VAL A 868 -4.85 -17.45 -28.38
C VAL A 868 -6.18 -17.36 -27.62
N PRO A 869 -6.29 -16.63 -26.47
CA PRO A 869 -7.58 -16.29 -25.86
C PRO A 869 -8.56 -15.59 -26.79
N ILE A 870 -8.09 -14.66 -27.64
CA ILE A 870 -8.95 -14.02 -28.66
C ILE A 870 -9.53 -15.05 -29.63
N GLY A 871 -8.72 -15.99 -30.14
CA GLY A 871 -9.19 -17.05 -31.03
C GLY A 871 -10.26 -17.93 -30.38
N ALA A 872 -10.06 -18.30 -29.10
CA ALA A 872 -11.05 -19.06 -28.32
C ALA A 872 -12.34 -18.25 -28.05
N ALA A 873 -12.22 -16.96 -27.76
CA ALA A 873 -13.36 -16.06 -27.56
C ALA A 873 -14.15 -15.83 -28.84
N LEU A 874 -13.48 -15.69 -30.00
CA LEU A 874 -14.12 -15.62 -31.31
C LEU A 874 -14.94 -16.89 -31.63
N ARG A 875 -14.41 -18.09 -31.30
CA ARG A 875 -15.15 -19.36 -31.40
C ARG A 875 -16.42 -19.33 -30.53
N THR A 876 -16.33 -18.82 -29.31
CA THR A 876 -17.49 -18.67 -28.43
C THR A 876 -18.48 -17.65 -28.97
N ALA A 877 -18.00 -16.51 -29.50
CA ALA A 877 -18.84 -15.49 -30.14
C ALA A 877 -19.61 -16.07 -31.31
N ALA A 878 -18.94 -16.89 -32.14
CA ALA A 878 -19.58 -17.57 -33.26
C ALA A 878 -20.71 -18.52 -32.82
N ALA A 879 -20.50 -19.26 -31.72
CA ALA A 879 -21.53 -20.11 -31.14
C ALA A 879 -22.75 -19.29 -30.65
N VAL A 880 -22.50 -18.14 -29.99
CA VAL A 880 -23.57 -17.22 -29.58
C VAL A 880 -24.33 -16.63 -30.76
N SER A 881 -23.61 -16.18 -31.81
CA SER A 881 -24.22 -15.66 -33.04
C SER A 881 -25.06 -16.72 -33.77
N ALA A 882 -24.55 -17.93 -33.82
CA ALA A 882 -25.29 -19.07 -34.36
C ALA A 882 -26.60 -19.35 -33.61
N ALA A 883 -26.57 -19.33 -32.29
CA ALA A 883 -27.75 -19.51 -31.44
C ALA A 883 -28.78 -18.37 -31.60
N LYS A 884 -28.32 -17.16 -31.90
CA LYS A 884 -29.19 -16.00 -32.22
C LYS A 884 -29.80 -16.06 -33.60
N GLY A 885 -29.37 -17.00 -34.46
CA GLY A 885 -29.80 -17.13 -35.83
C GLY A 885 -29.02 -16.24 -36.82
N ASP A 886 -27.99 -15.51 -36.37
CA ASP A 886 -27.15 -14.72 -37.28
C ASP A 886 -26.03 -15.60 -37.85
N ALA A 887 -26.41 -16.37 -38.86
CA ALA A 887 -25.51 -17.33 -39.48
C ALA A 887 -24.34 -16.67 -40.23
N ALA A 888 -24.53 -15.46 -40.79
CA ALA A 888 -23.48 -14.75 -41.50
C ALA A 888 -22.37 -14.27 -40.54
N LEU A 889 -22.74 -13.69 -39.42
CA LEU A 889 -21.82 -13.26 -38.40
C LEU A 889 -21.11 -14.45 -37.74
N ALA A 890 -21.83 -15.55 -37.48
CA ALA A 890 -21.25 -16.77 -36.94
C ALA A 890 -20.16 -17.33 -37.88
N ASP A 891 -20.42 -17.38 -39.17
CA ASP A 891 -19.46 -17.83 -40.17
C ASP A 891 -18.19 -16.95 -40.18
N GLU A 892 -18.37 -15.63 -40.21
CA GLU A 892 -17.27 -14.67 -40.14
C GLU A 892 -16.43 -14.87 -38.90
N GLN A 893 -17.05 -15.01 -37.72
CA GLN A 893 -16.37 -15.19 -36.45
C GLN A 893 -15.61 -16.52 -36.34
N PHE A 894 -16.18 -17.63 -36.87
CA PHE A 894 -15.47 -18.89 -36.95
C PHE A 894 -14.26 -18.81 -37.90
N ARG A 895 -14.35 -18.16 -39.03
CA ARG A 895 -13.20 -17.93 -39.92
C ARG A 895 -12.12 -17.11 -39.24
N LYS A 896 -12.49 -15.99 -38.58
CA LYS A 896 -11.55 -15.18 -37.84
C LYS A 896 -10.87 -15.97 -36.71
N SER A 897 -11.61 -16.84 -35.99
CA SER A 897 -11.03 -17.71 -34.98
C SER A 897 -9.96 -18.64 -35.57
N VAL A 898 -10.29 -19.29 -36.69
CA VAL A 898 -9.36 -20.16 -37.39
C VAL A 898 -8.13 -19.39 -37.89
N ASP A 899 -8.31 -18.24 -38.51
CA ASP A 899 -7.21 -17.42 -39.03
C ASP A 899 -6.26 -16.96 -37.93
N VAL A 900 -6.80 -16.44 -36.80
CA VAL A 900 -6.01 -16.02 -35.66
C VAL A 900 -5.21 -17.18 -35.08
N LEU A 901 -5.84 -18.36 -34.91
CA LEU A 901 -5.17 -19.51 -34.29
C LEU A 901 -4.17 -20.18 -35.25
N ALA A 902 -4.43 -20.15 -36.53
CA ALA A 902 -3.49 -20.65 -37.54
C ALA A 902 -2.20 -19.79 -37.59
N THR A 903 -2.35 -18.47 -37.55
CA THR A 903 -1.17 -17.55 -37.47
C THR A 903 -0.36 -17.75 -36.21
N MET A 904 -0.96 -18.23 -35.12
CA MET A 904 -0.30 -18.50 -33.84
C MET A 904 0.29 -19.90 -33.78
N HIS A 905 0.09 -20.74 -34.80
CA HIS A 905 0.50 -22.15 -34.77
C HIS A 905 0.06 -22.90 -33.50
N ASN A 906 -1.09 -22.50 -32.91
CA ASN A 906 -1.69 -23.20 -31.77
C ASN A 906 -2.61 -24.31 -32.30
N GLU A 907 -2.01 -25.47 -32.55
CA GLU A 907 -2.65 -26.61 -33.23
C GLU A 907 -3.88 -27.12 -32.47
N ILE A 908 -3.85 -27.20 -31.15
CA ILE A 908 -4.97 -27.74 -30.35
C ILE A 908 -6.20 -26.83 -30.38
N GLU A 909 -6.01 -25.53 -30.19
CA GLU A 909 -7.13 -24.59 -30.24
C GLU A 909 -7.65 -24.43 -31.67
N LEU A 910 -6.76 -24.49 -32.66
CA LEU A 910 -7.13 -24.50 -34.07
C LEU A 910 -8.04 -25.71 -34.41
N ALA A 911 -7.66 -26.93 -33.97
CA ALA A 911 -8.46 -28.13 -34.14
C ALA A 911 -9.82 -28.04 -33.44
N ARG A 912 -9.87 -27.46 -32.23
CA ARG A 912 -11.13 -27.16 -31.51
C ARG A 912 -12.02 -26.21 -32.32
N SER A 913 -11.43 -25.19 -32.96
CA SER A 913 -12.18 -24.24 -33.78
C SER A 913 -12.68 -24.88 -35.09
N TYR A 914 -11.88 -25.72 -35.74
CA TYR A 914 -12.34 -26.50 -36.87
C TYR A 914 -13.51 -27.42 -36.52
N ARG A 915 -13.47 -28.09 -35.39
CA ARG A 915 -14.55 -28.96 -34.92
C ARG A 915 -15.84 -28.18 -34.68
N ALA A 916 -15.80 -27.11 -33.94
CA ALA A 916 -16.96 -26.28 -33.66
C ALA A 916 -17.55 -25.66 -34.97
N PHE A 917 -16.68 -25.26 -35.88
CA PHE A 917 -17.11 -24.75 -37.18
C PHE A 917 -17.76 -25.85 -38.04
N ALA A 918 -17.24 -27.07 -37.99
CA ALA A 918 -17.85 -28.22 -38.67
C ALA A 918 -19.25 -28.53 -38.11
N GLU A 919 -19.42 -28.51 -36.79
CA GLU A 919 -20.72 -28.72 -36.14
C GLU A 919 -21.75 -27.65 -36.58
N PHE A 920 -21.32 -26.39 -36.63
CA PHE A 920 -22.16 -25.29 -37.11
C PHE A 920 -22.57 -25.48 -38.58
N ARG A 921 -21.64 -25.87 -39.47
CA ARG A 921 -21.92 -26.13 -40.89
C ARG A 921 -22.84 -27.36 -41.07
N ALA A 922 -22.64 -28.43 -40.28
CA ALA A 922 -23.49 -29.59 -40.27
C ALA A 922 -24.93 -29.26 -39.84
N ALA A 923 -25.12 -28.45 -38.82
CA ALA A 923 -26.45 -28.01 -38.38
C ALA A 923 -27.21 -27.21 -39.43
N ARG A 924 -26.52 -26.63 -40.42
CA ARG A 924 -27.10 -25.90 -41.56
C ARG A 924 -27.32 -26.75 -42.78
N GLY A 925 -27.00 -28.02 -42.69
CA GLY A 925 -27.12 -28.94 -43.87
C GLY A 925 -25.99 -28.83 -44.88
N GLU A 926 -24.91 -28.11 -44.59
CA GLU A 926 -23.74 -27.88 -45.46
C GLU A 926 -22.74 -29.05 -45.30
N ALA A 927 -23.20 -30.26 -45.59
CA ALA A 927 -22.51 -31.51 -45.22
C ALA A 927 -21.09 -31.64 -45.83
N THR A 928 -20.84 -31.13 -47.02
CA THR A 928 -19.53 -31.22 -47.68
C THR A 928 -18.47 -30.36 -46.95
N GLU A 929 -18.82 -29.14 -46.62
CA GLU A 929 -17.93 -28.22 -45.89
C GLU A 929 -17.73 -28.68 -44.44
N ALA A 930 -18.81 -29.15 -43.80
CA ALA A 930 -18.76 -29.75 -42.49
C ALA A 930 -17.80 -30.97 -42.45
N ALA A 931 -17.89 -31.87 -43.41
CA ALA A 931 -16.99 -33.01 -43.49
C ALA A 931 -15.53 -32.61 -43.74
N ALA A 932 -15.27 -31.59 -44.57
CA ALA A 932 -13.92 -31.10 -44.82
C ALA A 932 -13.30 -30.47 -43.56
N LEU A 933 -14.07 -29.68 -42.79
CA LEU A 933 -13.61 -29.08 -41.53
C LEU A 933 -13.41 -30.14 -40.44
N ALA A 934 -14.31 -31.11 -40.35
CA ALA A 934 -14.19 -32.24 -39.42
C ALA A 934 -12.94 -33.10 -39.71
N ALA A 935 -12.66 -33.35 -41.01
CA ALA A 935 -11.44 -34.06 -41.40
C ALA A 935 -10.17 -33.32 -41.02
N ARG A 936 -10.12 -31.97 -41.20
CA ARG A 936 -8.99 -31.14 -40.76
C ARG A 936 -8.81 -31.19 -39.22
N ALA A 937 -9.90 -31.12 -38.47
CA ALA A 937 -9.84 -31.26 -37.02
C ALA A 937 -9.27 -32.62 -36.59
N ALA A 938 -9.79 -33.72 -37.23
CA ALA A 938 -9.36 -35.08 -36.93
C ALA A 938 -7.88 -35.31 -37.30
N GLU A 939 -7.42 -34.84 -38.46
CA GLU A 939 -6.02 -34.92 -38.86
C GLU A 939 -5.09 -34.27 -37.83
N VAL A 940 -5.45 -33.09 -37.35
CA VAL A 940 -4.63 -32.38 -36.32
C VAL A 940 -4.64 -33.16 -35.02
N PHE A 941 -5.79 -33.61 -34.54
CA PHE A 941 -5.86 -34.39 -33.27
C PHE A 941 -5.10 -35.72 -33.39
N GLU A 942 -5.16 -36.44 -34.52
CA GLU A 942 -4.38 -37.66 -34.69
C GLU A 942 -2.88 -37.40 -34.76
N ARG A 943 -2.44 -36.37 -35.45
CA ARG A 943 -1.05 -35.95 -35.51
C ARG A 943 -0.49 -35.61 -34.11
N LEU A 944 -1.26 -34.84 -33.32
CA LEU A 944 -0.88 -34.48 -31.95
C LEU A 944 -0.81 -35.72 -31.04
N ARG A 945 -1.73 -36.68 -31.19
CA ARG A 945 -1.70 -37.93 -30.46
C ARG A 945 -0.51 -38.82 -30.87
N ALA A 946 -0.24 -38.95 -32.19
CA ALA A 946 0.91 -39.69 -32.66
C ALA A 946 2.25 -39.11 -32.18
N ALA A 947 2.38 -37.81 -32.19
CA ALA A 947 3.60 -37.12 -31.70
C ALA A 947 3.89 -37.36 -30.23
N ALA A 948 2.88 -37.68 -29.41
CA ALA A 948 3.04 -37.94 -27.98
C ALA A 948 3.24 -39.43 -27.63
N THR A 949 3.06 -40.31 -28.61
CA THR A 949 3.17 -41.77 -28.43
C THR A 949 4.42 -42.38 -29.05
N THR A 950 5.25 -41.58 -29.75
CA THR A 950 6.57 -42.00 -30.29
C THR A 950 7.62 -41.98 -29.16
N ASP A 951 7.55 -42.94 -28.26
CA ASP A 951 8.60 -43.34 -27.31
C ASP A 951 8.84 -44.83 -27.35
#